data_a34cc2f1ca9b8f831aa80f2ef1e766a9
#
_entry.id   a34cc2f1ca9b8f831aa80f2ef1e766a9
#
_cell.length_a   1.000
_cell.length_b   1.000
_cell.length_c   1.000
_cell.angle_alpha   90.00
_cell.angle_beta   90.00
_cell.angle_gamma   90.00
#
_symmetry.space_group_name_H-M   'P 1'
#
loop_
_entity.id
_entity.type
_entity.pdbx_description
1 polymer ?
#
loop_
_entity_poly.entity_id
_entity_poly.type
_entity_poly.pdbx_seq_one_letter_code
_entity_poly.pdbx_strand_id
1 'polypeptide(L)'
;MGSMAGTVLPAIFFLSGCAALVFENLWFYQAGITFGNSVWASSLVLAGFMGGLALGNALAARLRPDRFRAVRAYAMLEFAIGISGLALVMGLPSLTSLLASVFGPVLGSPWIANPLRLGVAFLLLLVPSSAMGATLPVMVSALYRRDPRFGSVLGRLYGWNTLGAVVGALAGDLVLVDLLGVRGTGVAAAGISLSVAGLAMGLSRRYEGAAEPTAPQTAKPSGALSPAARWLLVAAAIAGFTLLGLEVVWFRFLLHFLFGSSQTFAILLATVLAGIGLGGLLGGRLALSEDRARRLLPGAAMLTGFVCVVLYWNYPAGPREYTLGPTFVRGLSLMFPVAFLSGVLFTLLGTALKKEVGAETRTAGLLTLANTAGASAGPLLVGFFLLPTFGVDRSVQALSGLYLLMGVVILAAGARPNRLPDAIFTGTAAASLILVLLVFPSGATLESHLRPVIEPYTRRPGAEMVAMREGVTETIIYTEVRAFGEPIWHRMVTNGYSMSGTTTEGQRYMKLFVYLPMALNPDAETALLISYGVGNTAKALTNTAGLKSIDVVDISRDVLEMNEIVYPEEGELPLDDPRVAVHVEDGRYYLQTTKKRFDLITGEPPPPKMAGVVTLYTREYFSLVYERLSEEGIVSYWLPAHALSPDDSKSIIRAFCDVFEDCSLWNGAALDWILLGTRGATGPGSAERFVRQWADPISGPDLKAVAVERPEQLGALFMAGPQDLRELAGDALPLTDDYPKRLSDRPLGWVASVRSYVPWTNEDVTRRRFEESLWLDKVWPKRFRSASSIYILAQSELNRTLIERPHDLQVVLPRIHLFLTRTQLATLPLWMLNSNERRQQAAGSALARGDADADTYKELGLGALAQRKYARAHELFARASQAGDRGPRVQTLALYSRFMAAGPKRQRKLVRGLEQADSAAKVEPWVVPFLEQAMASH
;
A
#
# COMPACT_ATOMS: atom_id res chain seq x y z
N MET A 1 -12.69 -50.98 -10.10
CA MET A 1 -13.35 -49.73 -10.53
C MET A 1 -13.65 -48.75 -9.37
N GLY A 2 -13.87 -49.17 -8.14
CA GLY A 2 -14.13 -48.28 -6.99
C GLY A 2 -12.94 -47.41 -6.61
N SER A 3 -11.70 -47.87 -6.77
CA SER A 3 -10.50 -47.08 -6.38
C SER A 3 -10.19 -45.89 -7.33
N MET A 4 -10.41 -46.04 -8.62
CA MET A 4 -10.15 -44.98 -9.60
C MET A 4 -11.07 -43.75 -9.42
N ALA A 5 -12.35 -43.92 -9.12
CA ALA A 5 -13.25 -42.80 -8.91
C ALA A 5 -12.93 -42.03 -7.61
N GLY A 6 -12.44 -42.77 -6.61
CA GLY A 6 -12.02 -42.21 -5.33
C GLY A 6 -10.82 -41.27 -5.43
N THR A 7 -10.04 -41.36 -6.51
CA THR A 7 -8.85 -40.50 -6.75
C THR A 7 -9.10 -39.46 -7.83
N VAL A 8 -9.84 -39.81 -8.90
CA VAL A 8 -10.05 -38.94 -10.07
C VAL A 8 -10.95 -37.76 -9.76
N LEU A 9 -12.06 -37.93 -9.03
CA LEU A 9 -12.95 -36.81 -8.67
C LEU A 9 -12.28 -35.76 -7.78
N PRO A 10 -11.56 -36.12 -6.73
CA PRO A 10 -10.77 -35.15 -5.98
C PRO A 10 -9.69 -34.43 -6.79
N ALA A 11 -9.03 -35.12 -7.75
CA ALA A 11 -8.03 -34.51 -8.62
C ALA A 11 -8.63 -33.49 -9.59
N ILE A 12 -9.80 -33.82 -10.18
CA ILE A 12 -10.55 -32.87 -11.02
C ILE A 12 -10.99 -31.67 -10.19
N PHE A 13 -11.43 -31.89 -8.94
CA PHE A 13 -11.88 -30.83 -8.05
C PHE A 13 -10.71 -29.97 -7.51
N PHE A 14 -9.50 -30.50 -7.43
CA PHE A 14 -8.27 -29.75 -7.19
C PHE A 14 -8.00 -28.76 -8.34
N LEU A 15 -8.09 -29.21 -9.61
CA LEU A 15 -7.90 -28.33 -10.77
C LEU A 15 -8.99 -27.23 -10.84
N SER A 16 -10.22 -27.57 -10.49
CA SER A 16 -11.32 -26.61 -10.34
C SER A 16 -10.99 -25.51 -9.34
N GLY A 17 -10.51 -25.91 -8.13
CA GLY A 17 -10.07 -24.94 -7.11
C GLY A 17 -8.92 -24.05 -7.59
N CYS A 18 -7.98 -24.62 -8.34
CA CYS A 18 -6.88 -23.85 -8.92
C CYS A 18 -7.39 -22.76 -9.87
N ALA A 19 -8.24 -23.12 -10.84
CA ALA A 19 -8.80 -22.17 -11.80
C ALA A 19 -9.68 -21.11 -11.13
N ALA A 20 -10.48 -21.53 -10.15
CA ALA A 20 -11.40 -20.65 -9.43
C ALA A 20 -10.64 -19.51 -8.74
N LEU A 21 -9.54 -19.81 -8.04
CA LEU A 21 -8.78 -18.78 -7.33
C LEU A 21 -7.95 -17.90 -8.26
N VAL A 22 -7.45 -18.45 -9.38
CA VAL A 22 -6.85 -17.60 -10.42
C VAL A 22 -7.87 -16.59 -10.93
N PHE A 23 -9.09 -16.99 -11.26
CA PHE A 23 -10.15 -16.08 -11.68
C PHE A 23 -10.49 -15.04 -10.61
N GLU A 24 -10.62 -15.46 -9.37
CA GLU A 24 -10.92 -14.56 -8.25
C GLU A 24 -9.88 -13.45 -8.13
N ASN A 25 -8.59 -13.79 -8.15
CA ASN A 25 -7.50 -12.80 -8.10
C ASN A 25 -7.55 -11.82 -9.27
N LEU A 26 -7.81 -12.31 -10.48
CA LEU A 26 -7.92 -11.45 -11.68
C LEU A 26 -9.11 -10.51 -11.60
N TRP A 27 -10.27 -11.00 -11.14
CA TRP A 27 -11.46 -10.16 -10.99
C TRP A 27 -11.29 -9.11 -9.91
N PHE A 28 -10.63 -9.45 -8.78
CA PHE A 28 -10.30 -8.49 -7.75
C PHE A 28 -9.40 -7.37 -8.29
N TYR A 29 -8.34 -7.73 -9.00
CA TYR A 29 -7.45 -6.77 -9.62
C TYR A 29 -8.19 -5.83 -10.61
N GLN A 30 -8.97 -6.41 -11.53
CA GLN A 30 -9.72 -5.62 -12.51
C GLN A 30 -10.86 -4.81 -11.88
N ALA A 31 -11.49 -5.32 -10.83
CA ALA A 31 -12.51 -4.61 -10.09
C ALA A 31 -11.90 -3.39 -9.36
N GLY A 32 -10.68 -3.51 -8.83
CA GLY A 32 -9.93 -2.37 -8.28
C GLY A 32 -9.72 -1.25 -9.30
N ILE A 33 -9.41 -1.60 -10.55
CA ILE A 33 -9.32 -0.63 -11.65
C ILE A 33 -10.69 0.00 -11.98
N THR A 34 -11.77 -0.78 -11.93
CA THR A 34 -13.10 -0.37 -12.40
C THR A 34 -13.89 0.39 -11.35
N PHE A 35 -13.80 0.01 -10.09
CA PHE A 35 -14.56 0.57 -8.97
C PHE A 35 -13.71 1.37 -7.97
N GLY A 36 -12.39 1.41 -8.19
CA GLY A 36 -11.38 1.97 -7.27
C GLY A 36 -10.83 0.93 -6.30
N ASN A 37 -9.62 1.20 -5.79
CA ASN A 37 -8.92 0.35 -4.81
C ASN A 37 -9.21 0.77 -3.35
N SER A 38 -10.22 1.60 -3.11
CA SER A 38 -10.60 1.94 -1.74
C SER A 38 -11.05 0.68 -0.97
N VAL A 39 -10.83 0.68 0.34
CA VAL A 39 -11.25 -0.44 1.22
C VAL A 39 -12.75 -0.71 1.07
N TRP A 40 -13.54 0.36 0.89
CA TRP A 40 -14.98 0.24 0.62
C TRP A 40 -15.26 -0.50 -0.69
N ALA A 41 -14.65 -0.06 -1.79
CA ALA A 41 -14.88 -0.68 -3.11
C ALA A 41 -14.47 -2.14 -3.12
N SER A 42 -13.27 -2.45 -2.60
CA SER A 42 -12.75 -3.83 -2.52
C SER A 42 -13.64 -4.74 -1.65
N SER A 43 -14.11 -4.23 -0.51
CA SER A 43 -14.99 -4.97 0.39
C SER A 43 -16.36 -5.23 -0.23
N LEU A 44 -16.90 -4.28 -1.00
CA LEU A 44 -18.18 -4.46 -1.70
C LEU A 44 -18.08 -5.49 -2.84
N VAL A 45 -16.96 -5.51 -3.56
CA VAL A 45 -16.71 -6.53 -4.59
C VAL A 45 -16.61 -7.91 -3.96
N LEU A 46 -15.87 -8.04 -2.83
CA LEU A 46 -15.79 -9.29 -2.07
C LEU A 46 -17.17 -9.74 -1.58
N ALA A 47 -17.96 -8.83 -1.02
CA ALA A 47 -19.31 -9.15 -0.57
C ALA A 47 -20.21 -9.59 -1.74
N GLY A 48 -20.08 -8.98 -2.91
CA GLY A 48 -20.79 -9.38 -4.13
C GLY A 48 -20.41 -10.79 -4.58
N PHE A 49 -19.12 -11.11 -4.60
CA PHE A 49 -18.61 -12.44 -4.93
C PHE A 49 -19.09 -13.50 -3.94
N MET A 50 -18.94 -13.24 -2.64
CA MET A 50 -19.40 -14.14 -1.58
C MET A 50 -20.92 -14.32 -1.59
N GLY A 51 -21.67 -13.24 -1.91
CA GLY A 51 -23.13 -13.29 -2.08
C GLY A 51 -23.54 -14.24 -3.22
N GLY A 52 -22.81 -14.21 -4.33
CA GLY A 52 -22.98 -15.16 -5.42
C GLY A 52 -22.70 -16.61 -5.00
N LEU A 53 -21.57 -16.85 -4.30
CA LEU A 53 -21.27 -18.18 -3.74
C LEU A 53 -22.39 -18.68 -2.82
N ALA A 54 -22.89 -17.80 -1.94
CA ALA A 54 -24.01 -18.13 -1.03
C ALA A 54 -25.28 -18.51 -1.82
N LEU A 55 -25.61 -17.77 -2.87
CA LEU A 55 -26.75 -18.08 -3.75
C LEU A 55 -26.57 -19.45 -4.43
N GLY A 56 -25.39 -19.74 -4.97
CA GLY A 56 -25.06 -21.03 -5.57
C GLY A 56 -25.25 -22.20 -4.57
N ASN A 57 -24.75 -22.03 -3.36
CA ASN A 57 -24.94 -22.99 -2.27
C ASN A 57 -26.42 -23.18 -1.90
N ALA A 58 -27.18 -22.08 -1.83
CA ALA A 58 -28.62 -22.13 -1.54
C ALA A 58 -29.42 -22.86 -2.64
N LEU A 59 -29.09 -22.61 -3.89
CA LEU A 59 -29.70 -23.31 -5.04
C LEU A 59 -29.37 -24.79 -5.01
N ALA A 60 -28.09 -25.14 -4.80
CA ALA A 60 -27.67 -26.54 -4.69
C ALA A 60 -28.35 -27.27 -3.53
N ALA A 61 -28.55 -26.59 -2.38
CA ALA A 61 -29.26 -27.16 -1.24
C ALA A 61 -30.74 -27.54 -1.54
N ARG A 62 -31.36 -26.95 -2.58
CA ARG A 62 -32.72 -27.21 -3.02
C ARG A 62 -32.81 -28.31 -4.09
N LEU A 63 -31.68 -28.72 -4.67
CA LEU A 63 -31.65 -29.78 -5.67
C LEU A 63 -32.05 -31.12 -5.07
N ARG A 64 -32.88 -31.86 -5.76
CA ARG A 64 -33.28 -33.23 -5.38
C ARG A 64 -32.32 -34.24 -6.01
N PRO A 65 -31.62 -35.06 -5.18
CA PRO A 65 -30.63 -36.02 -5.69
C PRO A 65 -31.14 -36.97 -6.76
N ASP A 66 -32.40 -37.32 -6.69
CA ASP A 66 -32.99 -38.34 -7.56
C ASP A 66 -33.27 -37.85 -9.00
N ARG A 67 -33.19 -36.55 -9.25
CA ARG A 67 -33.58 -35.94 -10.54
C ARG A 67 -32.42 -35.40 -11.36
N PHE A 68 -31.17 -35.46 -10.90
CA PHE A 68 -30.04 -34.94 -11.66
C PHE A 68 -28.85 -35.90 -11.61
N ARG A 69 -28.09 -35.89 -12.70
CA ARG A 69 -26.82 -36.59 -12.83
C ARG A 69 -25.70 -35.69 -12.29
N ALA A 70 -25.25 -35.95 -11.06
CA ALA A 70 -24.41 -35.07 -10.31
C ALA A 70 -23.07 -34.71 -11.02
N VAL A 71 -22.41 -35.70 -11.65
CA VAL A 71 -21.15 -35.45 -12.37
C VAL A 71 -21.40 -34.62 -13.64
N ARG A 72 -22.53 -34.82 -14.33
CA ARG A 72 -22.91 -33.99 -15.48
C ARG A 72 -23.27 -32.58 -15.10
N ALA A 73 -24.00 -32.42 -13.99
CA ALA A 73 -24.31 -31.09 -13.43
C ALA A 73 -23.02 -30.34 -13.07
N TYR A 74 -22.07 -31.02 -12.45
CA TYR A 74 -20.74 -30.43 -12.15
C TYR A 74 -20.00 -30.00 -13.43
N ALA A 75 -20.01 -30.83 -14.49
CA ALA A 75 -19.41 -30.46 -15.76
C ALA A 75 -20.05 -29.20 -16.39
N MET A 76 -21.37 -29.03 -16.24
CA MET A 76 -22.08 -27.84 -16.72
C MET A 76 -21.73 -26.59 -15.88
N LEU A 77 -21.57 -26.76 -14.56
CA LEU A 77 -21.10 -25.67 -13.68
C LEU A 77 -19.68 -25.22 -14.07
N GLU A 78 -18.75 -26.16 -14.28
CA GLU A 78 -17.38 -25.83 -14.68
C GLU A 78 -17.33 -25.16 -16.09
N PHE A 79 -18.18 -25.60 -17.01
CA PHE A 79 -18.32 -24.95 -18.31
C PHE A 79 -18.82 -23.49 -18.14
N ALA A 80 -19.83 -23.28 -17.29
CA ALA A 80 -20.34 -21.93 -16.99
C ALA A 80 -19.28 -21.05 -16.33
N ILE A 81 -18.49 -21.59 -15.38
CA ILE A 81 -17.38 -20.89 -14.72
C ILE A 81 -16.33 -20.47 -15.76
N GLY A 82 -15.88 -21.40 -16.62
CA GLY A 82 -14.86 -21.12 -17.61
C GLY A 82 -15.27 -20.03 -18.62
N ILE A 83 -16.48 -20.12 -19.17
CA ILE A 83 -16.99 -19.16 -20.16
C ILE A 83 -17.30 -17.79 -19.50
N SER A 84 -18.07 -17.78 -18.41
CA SER A 84 -18.44 -16.50 -17.76
C SER A 84 -17.24 -15.84 -17.10
N GLY A 85 -16.32 -16.64 -16.56
CA GLY A 85 -15.08 -16.13 -15.98
C GLY A 85 -14.17 -15.45 -17.00
N LEU A 86 -13.98 -16.09 -18.16
CA LEU A 86 -13.24 -15.50 -19.27
C LEU A 86 -13.94 -14.26 -19.84
N ALA A 87 -15.26 -14.32 -20.01
CA ALA A 87 -16.04 -13.19 -20.51
C ALA A 87 -15.88 -11.97 -19.58
N LEU A 88 -15.82 -12.20 -18.28
CA LEU A 88 -15.62 -11.14 -17.30
C LEU A 88 -14.20 -10.54 -17.40
N VAL A 89 -13.15 -11.38 -17.45
CA VAL A 89 -11.76 -10.91 -17.60
C VAL A 89 -11.56 -10.09 -18.87
N MET A 90 -12.20 -10.48 -19.98
CA MET A 90 -12.09 -9.76 -21.25
C MET A 90 -12.98 -8.52 -21.31
N GLY A 91 -14.15 -8.57 -20.67
CA GLY A 91 -15.20 -7.54 -20.78
C GLY A 91 -15.07 -6.41 -19.78
N LEU A 92 -14.58 -6.68 -18.56
CA LEU A 92 -14.57 -5.71 -17.48
C LEU A 92 -13.80 -4.41 -17.81
N PRO A 93 -12.61 -4.48 -18.45
CA PRO A 93 -11.91 -3.26 -18.87
C PRO A 93 -12.71 -2.38 -19.83
N SER A 94 -13.51 -2.99 -20.70
CA SER A 94 -14.35 -2.25 -21.65
C SER A 94 -15.60 -1.63 -20.99
N LEU A 95 -16.03 -2.17 -19.85
CA LEU A 95 -17.16 -1.64 -19.09
C LEU A 95 -16.77 -0.47 -18.18
N THR A 96 -15.48 -0.27 -17.91
CA THR A 96 -15.01 0.74 -16.97
C THR A 96 -15.49 2.14 -17.33
N SER A 97 -15.39 2.55 -18.59
CA SER A 97 -15.83 3.87 -19.05
C SER A 97 -17.36 4.05 -18.96
N LEU A 98 -18.11 3.00 -19.27
CA LEU A 98 -19.58 3.00 -19.13
C LEU A 98 -19.97 3.12 -17.65
N LEU A 99 -19.36 2.34 -16.79
CA LEU A 99 -19.63 2.34 -15.34
C LEU A 99 -19.21 3.68 -14.72
N ALA A 100 -18.08 4.25 -15.11
CA ALA A 100 -17.64 5.57 -14.67
C ALA A 100 -18.67 6.67 -14.97
N SER A 101 -19.33 6.61 -16.14
CA SER A 101 -20.40 7.56 -16.49
C SER A 101 -21.65 7.41 -15.61
N VAL A 102 -21.95 6.20 -15.15
CA VAL A 102 -23.08 5.90 -14.24
C VAL A 102 -22.75 6.33 -12.80
N PHE A 103 -21.53 6.11 -12.34
CA PHE A 103 -21.13 6.39 -10.97
C PHE A 103 -20.76 7.86 -10.75
N GLY A 104 -20.20 8.55 -11.75
CA GLY A 104 -19.75 9.94 -11.64
C GLY A 104 -20.74 10.88 -10.98
N PRO A 105 -22.04 10.91 -11.40
CA PRO A 105 -23.04 11.79 -10.81
C PRO A 105 -23.36 11.53 -9.33
N VAL A 106 -23.10 10.33 -8.83
CA VAL A 106 -23.48 9.91 -7.46
C VAL A 106 -22.30 9.81 -6.50
N LEU A 107 -21.07 10.07 -6.94
CA LEU A 107 -19.85 9.99 -6.11
C LEU A 107 -19.91 10.86 -4.85
N GLY A 108 -20.52 12.03 -4.91
CA GLY A 108 -20.69 12.92 -3.77
C GLY A 108 -21.65 12.38 -2.68
N SER A 109 -22.31 11.24 -2.93
CA SER A 109 -23.26 10.62 -2.01
C SER A 109 -22.90 9.16 -1.73
N PRO A 110 -22.04 8.87 -0.75
CA PRO A 110 -21.58 7.49 -0.44
C PRO A 110 -22.75 6.51 -0.18
N TRP A 111 -23.85 7.00 0.37
CA TRP A 111 -25.09 6.24 0.62
C TRP A 111 -25.80 5.75 -0.65
N ILE A 112 -25.54 6.36 -1.80
CA ILE A 112 -26.07 5.93 -3.10
C ILE A 112 -24.99 5.17 -3.87
N ALA A 113 -23.77 5.71 -3.89
CA ALA A 113 -22.65 5.14 -4.64
C ALA A 113 -22.27 3.72 -4.17
N ASN A 114 -22.17 3.50 -2.85
CA ASN A 114 -21.76 2.20 -2.32
C ASN A 114 -22.79 1.07 -2.54
N PRO A 115 -24.09 1.24 -2.28
CA PRO A 115 -25.10 0.23 -2.64
C PRO A 115 -25.15 -0.03 -4.15
N LEU A 116 -24.96 0.99 -4.99
CA LEU A 116 -24.93 0.81 -6.44
C LEU A 116 -23.69 0.04 -6.88
N ARG A 117 -22.50 0.34 -6.34
CA ARG A 117 -21.26 -0.44 -6.56
C ARG A 117 -21.46 -1.91 -6.17
N LEU A 118 -22.04 -2.17 -4.98
CA LEU A 118 -22.34 -3.53 -4.51
C LEU A 118 -23.29 -4.26 -5.49
N GLY A 119 -24.37 -3.60 -5.88
CA GLY A 119 -25.36 -4.18 -6.80
C GLY A 119 -24.76 -4.53 -8.16
N VAL A 120 -23.97 -3.64 -8.74
CA VAL A 120 -23.29 -3.85 -10.03
C VAL A 120 -22.23 -4.95 -9.90
N ALA A 121 -21.37 -4.91 -8.87
CA ALA A 121 -20.37 -5.96 -8.63
C ALA A 121 -21.03 -7.33 -8.43
N PHE A 122 -22.12 -7.41 -7.65
CA PHE A 122 -22.89 -8.63 -7.46
C PHE A 122 -23.45 -9.15 -8.78
N LEU A 123 -24.07 -8.32 -9.61
CA LEU A 123 -24.63 -8.73 -10.90
C LEU A 123 -23.58 -9.22 -11.87
N LEU A 124 -22.42 -8.56 -11.93
CA LEU A 124 -21.29 -8.97 -12.79
C LEU A 124 -20.73 -10.32 -12.37
N LEU A 125 -20.57 -10.53 -11.07
CA LEU A 125 -19.98 -11.75 -10.51
C LEU A 125 -21.01 -12.87 -10.30
N LEU A 126 -22.31 -12.61 -10.45
CA LEU A 126 -23.41 -13.51 -10.08
C LEU A 126 -23.30 -14.89 -10.72
N VAL A 127 -23.06 -14.94 -12.03
CA VAL A 127 -23.05 -16.23 -12.77
C VAL A 127 -21.84 -17.07 -12.37
N PRO A 128 -20.58 -16.59 -12.50
CA PRO A 128 -19.42 -17.41 -12.15
C PRO A 128 -19.39 -17.78 -10.66
N SER A 129 -19.65 -16.85 -9.75
CA SER A 129 -19.60 -17.15 -8.31
C SER A 129 -20.73 -18.08 -7.86
N SER A 130 -21.95 -17.95 -8.39
CA SER A 130 -23.03 -18.90 -8.09
C SER A 130 -22.73 -20.30 -8.61
N ALA A 131 -22.14 -20.41 -9.81
CA ALA A 131 -21.70 -21.69 -10.33
C ALA A 131 -20.63 -22.33 -9.44
N MET A 132 -19.61 -21.53 -9.01
CA MET A 132 -18.56 -21.99 -8.07
C MET A 132 -19.17 -22.45 -6.74
N GLY A 133 -20.10 -21.69 -6.15
CA GLY A 133 -20.77 -22.05 -4.89
C GLY A 133 -21.52 -23.37 -4.96
N ALA A 134 -22.11 -23.71 -6.13
CA ALA A 134 -22.85 -24.96 -6.32
C ALA A 134 -21.94 -26.19 -6.49
N THR A 135 -20.66 -26.05 -6.82
CA THR A 135 -19.77 -27.16 -7.17
C THR A 135 -19.56 -28.16 -6.02
N LEU A 136 -19.25 -27.70 -4.81
CA LEU A 136 -18.99 -28.58 -3.66
C LEU A 136 -20.21 -29.41 -3.27
N PRO A 137 -21.44 -28.87 -3.06
CA PRO A 137 -22.60 -29.66 -2.75
C PRO A 137 -22.92 -30.72 -3.82
N VAL A 138 -22.77 -30.38 -5.10
CA VAL A 138 -22.98 -31.29 -6.22
C VAL A 138 -21.96 -32.42 -6.24
N MET A 139 -20.67 -32.09 -6.03
CA MET A 139 -19.58 -33.09 -5.98
C MET A 139 -19.68 -34.00 -4.76
N VAL A 140 -20.11 -33.47 -3.59
CA VAL A 140 -20.39 -34.29 -2.40
C VAL A 140 -21.45 -35.33 -2.72
N SER A 141 -22.55 -34.98 -3.42
CA SER A 141 -23.56 -35.91 -3.84
C SER A 141 -23.03 -37.01 -4.78
N ALA A 142 -22.17 -36.61 -5.75
CA ALA A 142 -21.54 -37.52 -6.69
C ALA A 142 -20.67 -38.59 -6.01
N LEU A 143 -19.85 -38.18 -5.04
CA LEU A 143 -18.92 -39.08 -4.36
C LEU A 143 -19.57 -39.86 -3.22
N TYR A 144 -20.53 -39.29 -2.50
CA TYR A 144 -21.27 -39.93 -1.39
C TYR A 144 -22.02 -41.18 -1.81
N ARG A 145 -22.56 -41.24 -2.99
CA ARG A 145 -23.22 -42.44 -3.57
C ARG A 145 -22.29 -43.66 -3.58
N ARG A 146 -20.97 -43.49 -3.50
CA ARG A 146 -19.96 -44.55 -3.58
C ARG A 146 -19.26 -44.80 -2.25
N ASP A 147 -19.10 -43.77 -1.47
CA ASP A 147 -18.53 -43.81 -0.13
C ASP A 147 -19.49 -43.12 0.84
N PRO A 148 -20.36 -43.88 1.52
CA PRO A 148 -21.42 -43.31 2.35
C PRO A 148 -20.91 -42.67 3.65
N ARG A 149 -19.58 -42.51 3.81
CA ARG A 149 -18.95 -41.79 4.94
C ARG A 149 -18.91 -40.32 4.66
N PHE A 150 -19.97 -39.60 4.98
CA PHE A 150 -20.15 -38.19 4.65
C PHE A 150 -18.97 -37.29 5.04
N GLY A 151 -18.46 -37.43 6.28
CA GLY A 151 -17.33 -36.62 6.77
C GLY A 151 -16.05 -36.86 5.97
N SER A 152 -15.77 -38.11 5.59
CA SER A 152 -14.63 -38.46 4.73
C SER A 152 -14.75 -37.85 3.33
N VAL A 153 -15.95 -37.92 2.75
CA VAL A 153 -16.25 -37.36 1.42
C VAL A 153 -16.11 -35.82 1.43
N LEU A 154 -16.75 -35.16 2.40
CA LEU A 154 -16.72 -33.72 2.55
C LEU A 154 -15.28 -33.22 2.77
N GLY A 155 -14.55 -33.81 3.72
CA GLY A 155 -13.19 -33.39 4.04
C GLY A 155 -12.23 -33.61 2.88
N ARG A 156 -12.38 -34.70 2.08
CA ARG A 156 -11.55 -34.95 0.89
C ARG A 156 -11.82 -33.96 -0.22
N LEU A 157 -13.06 -33.73 -0.57
CA LEU A 157 -13.42 -32.80 -1.63
C LEU A 157 -13.05 -31.37 -1.24
N TYR A 158 -13.47 -30.94 -0.06
CA TYR A 158 -13.16 -29.62 0.45
C TYR A 158 -11.64 -29.38 0.56
N GLY A 159 -10.92 -30.34 1.15
CA GLY A 159 -9.47 -30.24 1.30
C GLY A 159 -8.73 -30.18 -0.03
N TRP A 160 -9.04 -31.07 -0.98
CA TRP A 160 -8.37 -31.05 -2.30
C TRP A 160 -8.71 -29.82 -3.12
N ASN A 161 -9.96 -29.36 -3.11
CA ASN A 161 -10.34 -28.13 -3.80
C ASN A 161 -9.60 -26.92 -3.24
N THR A 162 -9.52 -26.81 -1.91
CA THR A 162 -8.81 -25.71 -1.25
C THR A 162 -7.29 -25.80 -1.48
N LEU A 163 -6.70 -27.00 -1.51
CA LEU A 163 -5.28 -27.14 -1.91
C LEU A 163 -5.04 -26.78 -3.38
N GLY A 164 -6.02 -27.02 -4.26
CA GLY A 164 -6.01 -26.49 -5.62
C GLY A 164 -5.99 -24.97 -5.63
N ALA A 165 -6.82 -24.36 -4.80
CA ALA A 165 -6.86 -22.90 -4.62
C ALA A 165 -5.52 -22.33 -4.15
N VAL A 166 -4.77 -23.03 -3.25
CA VAL A 166 -3.40 -22.66 -2.87
C VAL A 166 -2.49 -22.55 -4.09
N VAL A 167 -2.53 -23.56 -4.95
CA VAL A 167 -1.72 -23.56 -6.19
C VAL A 167 -2.15 -22.44 -7.11
N GLY A 168 -3.47 -22.21 -7.24
CA GLY A 168 -4.03 -21.11 -8.04
C GLY A 168 -3.58 -19.74 -7.56
N ALA A 169 -3.60 -19.50 -6.24
CA ALA A 169 -3.15 -18.24 -5.65
C ALA A 169 -1.67 -17.96 -5.95
N LEU A 170 -0.81 -18.94 -5.68
CA LEU A 170 0.63 -18.79 -5.88
C LEU A 170 0.99 -18.74 -7.38
N ALA A 171 0.49 -19.68 -8.18
CA ALA A 171 0.80 -19.72 -9.62
C ALA A 171 0.25 -18.48 -10.34
N GLY A 172 -0.97 -18.05 -10.00
CA GLY A 172 -1.59 -16.86 -10.58
C GLY A 172 -0.76 -15.62 -10.40
N ASP A 173 -0.41 -15.31 -9.16
CA ASP A 173 0.30 -14.06 -8.82
C ASP A 173 1.80 -14.11 -9.09
N LEU A 174 2.48 -15.24 -8.78
CA LEU A 174 3.93 -15.33 -8.88
C LEU A 174 4.45 -15.67 -10.28
N VAL A 175 3.60 -16.27 -11.15
CA VAL A 175 4.07 -16.82 -12.41
C VAL A 175 3.19 -16.41 -13.60
N LEU A 176 1.87 -16.68 -13.54
CA LEU A 176 1.02 -16.57 -14.74
C LEU A 176 0.81 -15.12 -15.15
N VAL A 177 0.55 -14.20 -14.20
CA VAL A 177 0.33 -12.78 -14.52
C VAL A 177 1.62 -12.13 -15.04
N ASP A 178 2.78 -12.55 -14.54
CA ASP A 178 4.06 -12.06 -15.04
C ASP A 178 4.32 -12.50 -16.49
N LEU A 179 4.12 -13.79 -16.78
CA LEU A 179 4.40 -14.38 -18.08
C LEU A 179 3.34 -14.07 -19.15
N LEU A 180 2.07 -14.13 -18.78
CA LEU A 180 0.93 -14.10 -19.73
C LEU A 180 0.10 -12.81 -19.65
N GLY A 181 0.37 -11.95 -18.68
CA GLY A 181 -0.50 -10.83 -18.37
C GLY A 181 -1.83 -11.27 -17.75
N VAL A 182 -2.66 -10.31 -17.41
CA VAL A 182 -3.99 -10.53 -16.79
C VAL A 182 -4.91 -11.29 -17.74
N ARG A 183 -4.97 -10.88 -19.01
CA ARG A 183 -5.83 -11.52 -20.03
C ARG A 183 -5.38 -12.93 -20.37
N GLY A 184 -4.09 -13.13 -20.59
CA GLY A 184 -3.53 -14.46 -20.88
C GLY A 184 -3.71 -15.44 -19.71
N THR A 185 -3.56 -14.97 -18.48
CA THR A 185 -3.84 -15.74 -17.26
C THR A 185 -5.32 -16.12 -17.18
N GLY A 186 -6.24 -15.23 -17.57
CA GLY A 186 -7.66 -15.53 -17.66
C GLY A 186 -7.97 -16.63 -18.69
N VAL A 187 -7.31 -16.60 -19.85
CA VAL A 187 -7.43 -17.68 -20.86
C VAL A 187 -6.91 -19.01 -20.30
N ALA A 188 -5.78 -19.01 -19.58
CA ALA A 188 -5.24 -20.21 -18.95
C ALA A 188 -6.21 -20.78 -17.90
N ALA A 189 -6.78 -19.95 -17.03
CA ALA A 189 -7.78 -20.37 -16.03
C ALA A 189 -9.05 -20.95 -16.72
N ALA A 190 -9.54 -20.30 -17.78
CA ALA A 190 -10.65 -20.79 -18.57
C ALA A 190 -10.33 -22.16 -19.21
N GLY A 191 -9.13 -22.29 -19.75
CA GLY A 191 -8.64 -23.57 -20.32
C GLY A 191 -8.66 -24.70 -19.30
N ILE A 192 -8.24 -24.43 -18.05
CA ILE A 192 -8.32 -25.41 -16.95
C ILE A 192 -9.76 -25.77 -16.64
N SER A 193 -10.67 -24.78 -16.41
CA SER A 193 -12.10 -25.06 -16.10
C SER A 193 -12.80 -25.78 -17.23
N LEU A 194 -12.57 -25.43 -18.50
CA LEU A 194 -13.15 -26.11 -19.65
C LEU A 194 -12.61 -27.54 -19.81
N SER A 195 -11.33 -27.78 -19.51
CA SER A 195 -10.74 -29.11 -19.47
C SER A 195 -11.37 -29.97 -18.37
N VAL A 196 -11.56 -29.39 -17.17
CA VAL A 196 -12.29 -30.04 -16.08
C VAL A 196 -13.72 -30.36 -16.48
N ALA A 197 -14.43 -29.44 -17.14
CA ALA A 197 -15.78 -29.67 -17.65
C ALA A 197 -15.81 -30.83 -18.65
N GLY A 198 -14.87 -30.86 -19.61
CA GLY A 198 -14.75 -31.93 -20.60
C GLY A 198 -14.46 -33.30 -19.97
N LEU A 199 -13.51 -33.36 -19.03
CA LEU A 199 -13.18 -34.58 -18.27
C LEU A 199 -14.37 -35.07 -17.45
N ALA A 200 -15.05 -34.17 -16.74
CA ALA A 200 -16.23 -34.52 -15.95
C ALA A 200 -17.37 -34.99 -16.84
N MET A 201 -17.61 -34.40 -18.03
CA MET A 201 -18.59 -34.81 -18.98
C MET A 201 -18.29 -36.21 -19.56
N GLY A 202 -17.01 -36.47 -19.88
CA GLY A 202 -16.56 -37.79 -20.31
C GLY A 202 -16.74 -38.88 -19.25
N LEU A 203 -16.45 -38.52 -18.00
CA LEU A 203 -16.66 -39.40 -16.86
C LEU A 203 -18.13 -39.67 -16.58
N SER A 204 -19.03 -38.68 -16.76
CA SER A 204 -20.44 -38.81 -16.48
C SER A 204 -21.08 -39.97 -17.30
N ARG A 205 -20.67 -40.10 -18.58
CA ARG A 205 -21.15 -41.18 -19.47
C ARG A 205 -20.76 -42.56 -18.94
N ARG A 206 -19.60 -42.73 -18.32
CA ARG A 206 -19.11 -44.00 -17.77
C ARG A 206 -19.68 -44.31 -16.39
N TYR A 207 -19.93 -43.31 -15.61
CA TYR A 207 -20.28 -43.44 -14.21
C TYR A 207 -21.79 -43.43 -13.94
N GLU A 208 -22.57 -42.72 -14.75
CA GLU A 208 -24.04 -42.65 -14.61
C GLU A 208 -24.76 -43.80 -15.36
N GLY A 209 -24.12 -44.39 -16.38
CA GLY A 209 -24.63 -45.56 -17.14
C GLY A 209 -24.52 -46.89 -16.36
N ALA A 210 -23.70 -46.99 -15.33
CA ALA A 210 -23.48 -48.20 -14.55
C ALA A 210 -24.22 -48.23 -13.19
N ALA A 211 -25.00 -47.22 -12.87
CA ALA A 211 -25.73 -47.15 -11.63
C ALA A 211 -27.11 -47.77 -11.78
N GLU A 212 -27.33 -48.96 -11.23
CA GLU A 212 -28.70 -49.48 -11.02
C GLU A 212 -29.48 -48.44 -10.16
N PRO A 213 -30.80 -48.29 -10.42
CA PRO A 213 -31.65 -47.44 -9.60
C PRO A 213 -31.67 -47.99 -8.18
N THR A 214 -30.87 -47.40 -7.30
CA THR A 214 -30.99 -47.64 -5.87
C THR A 214 -32.42 -47.31 -5.47
N ALA A 215 -33.09 -48.25 -4.82
CA ALA A 215 -34.44 -48.08 -4.29
C ALA A 215 -34.60 -46.73 -3.58
N PRO A 216 -35.68 -46.00 -3.74
CA PRO A 216 -35.89 -44.71 -3.14
C PRO A 216 -35.67 -44.84 -1.63
N GLN A 217 -34.52 -44.32 -1.16
CA GLN A 217 -34.40 -44.10 0.27
C GLN A 217 -35.55 -43.19 0.61
N THR A 218 -36.40 -43.65 1.54
CA THR A 218 -37.51 -42.88 2.09
C THR A 218 -36.95 -41.62 2.74
N ALA A 219 -36.66 -40.64 1.87
CA ALA A 219 -36.25 -39.31 2.29
C ALA A 219 -37.44 -38.78 3.10
N LYS A 220 -37.26 -38.60 4.38
CA LYS A 220 -38.20 -37.83 5.19
C LYS A 220 -38.61 -36.60 4.43
N PRO A 221 -39.91 -36.29 4.31
CA PRO A 221 -40.34 -35.12 3.57
C PRO A 221 -39.59 -33.89 4.05
N SER A 222 -39.35 -32.95 3.12
CA SER A 222 -38.68 -31.67 3.30
C SER A 222 -39.36 -30.82 4.42
N GLY A 223 -39.22 -31.27 5.65
CA GLY A 223 -39.75 -30.62 6.82
C GLY A 223 -38.87 -29.46 7.33
N ALA A 224 -39.42 -28.69 8.24
CA ALA A 224 -38.69 -27.63 8.96
C ALA A 224 -37.40 -28.21 9.58
N LEU A 225 -36.32 -27.43 9.60
CA LEU A 225 -35.05 -27.79 10.24
C LEU A 225 -35.25 -28.02 11.74
N SER A 226 -34.66 -29.09 12.26
CA SER A 226 -34.65 -29.34 13.70
C SER A 226 -33.97 -28.17 14.44
N PRO A 227 -34.33 -27.91 15.72
CA PRO A 227 -33.62 -26.92 16.52
C PRO A 227 -32.10 -27.15 16.55
N ALA A 228 -31.67 -28.42 16.66
CA ALA A 228 -30.25 -28.79 16.62
C ALA A 228 -29.58 -28.41 15.27
N ALA A 229 -30.26 -28.68 14.15
CA ALA A 229 -29.74 -28.27 12.83
C ALA A 229 -29.57 -26.74 12.73
N ARG A 230 -30.54 -25.96 13.26
CA ARG A 230 -30.45 -24.49 13.25
C ARG A 230 -29.26 -23.99 14.05
N TRP A 231 -29.03 -24.53 15.25
CA TRP A 231 -27.85 -24.15 16.06
C TRP A 231 -26.55 -24.55 15.44
N LEU A 232 -26.45 -25.72 14.78
CA LEU A 232 -25.23 -26.11 14.03
C LEU A 232 -24.97 -25.19 12.82
N LEU A 233 -26.04 -24.71 12.16
CA LEU A 233 -25.88 -23.71 11.07
C LEU A 233 -25.44 -22.34 11.63
N VAL A 234 -25.93 -21.93 12.80
CA VAL A 234 -25.42 -20.73 13.49
C VAL A 234 -23.94 -20.91 13.83
N ALA A 235 -23.53 -22.06 14.34
CA ALA A 235 -22.11 -22.35 14.60
C ALA A 235 -21.27 -22.30 13.31
N ALA A 236 -21.80 -22.77 12.17
CA ALA A 236 -21.12 -22.68 10.87
C ALA A 236 -20.98 -21.23 10.38
N ALA A 237 -21.99 -20.39 10.62
CA ALA A 237 -21.93 -18.96 10.31
C ALA A 237 -20.90 -18.25 11.20
N ILE A 238 -20.86 -18.54 12.51
CA ILE A 238 -19.84 -18.02 13.43
C ILE A 238 -18.44 -18.44 12.96
N ALA A 239 -18.25 -19.71 12.56
CA ALA A 239 -16.95 -20.21 12.09
C ALA A 239 -16.45 -19.42 10.87
N GLY A 240 -17.30 -19.22 9.84
CA GLY A 240 -16.97 -18.42 8.68
C GLY A 240 -16.69 -16.96 9.01
N PHE A 241 -17.54 -16.34 9.82
CA PHE A 241 -17.38 -14.97 10.29
C PHE A 241 -16.03 -14.77 10.99
N THR A 242 -15.73 -15.66 11.95
CA THR A 242 -14.53 -15.51 12.78
C THR A 242 -13.26 -15.73 11.98
N LEU A 243 -13.20 -16.73 11.10
CA LEU A 243 -11.99 -17.02 10.34
C LEU A 243 -11.67 -15.91 9.35
N LEU A 244 -12.64 -15.44 8.54
CA LEU A 244 -12.41 -14.35 7.61
C LEU A 244 -12.24 -13.00 8.31
N GLY A 245 -12.89 -12.80 9.46
CA GLY A 245 -12.61 -11.65 10.30
C GLY A 245 -11.18 -11.65 10.85
N LEU A 246 -10.68 -12.80 11.30
CA LEU A 246 -9.28 -12.96 11.72
C LEU A 246 -8.30 -12.75 10.56
N GLU A 247 -8.65 -13.17 9.36
CA GLU A 247 -7.81 -12.93 8.17
C GLU A 247 -7.55 -11.43 7.95
N VAL A 248 -8.58 -10.59 8.06
CA VAL A 248 -8.44 -9.14 7.99
C VAL A 248 -7.53 -8.60 9.09
N VAL A 249 -7.70 -9.07 10.33
CA VAL A 249 -6.86 -8.66 11.47
C VAL A 249 -5.41 -9.11 11.27
N TRP A 250 -5.19 -10.34 10.83
CA TRP A 250 -3.84 -10.87 10.58
C TRP A 250 -3.14 -10.14 9.44
N PHE A 251 -3.81 -9.85 8.34
CA PHE A 251 -3.23 -9.06 7.26
C PHE A 251 -2.82 -7.68 7.77
N ARG A 252 -3.70 -6.98 8.49
CA ARG A 252 -3.39 -5.68 9.08
C ARG A 252 -2.17 -5.76 10.01
N PHE A 253 -2.13 -6.73 10.89
CA PHE A 253 -1.04 -6.93 11.82
C PHE A 253 0.28 -7.28 11.14
N LEU A 254 0.25 -8.23 10.20
CA LEU A 254 1.47 -8.69 9.51
C LEU A 254 2.07 -7.64 8.58
N LEU A 255 1.27 -6.73 8.01
CA LEU A 255 1.78 -5.63 7.18
C LEU A 255 2.72 -4.67 7.92
N HIS A 256 2.72 -4.65 9.26
CA HIS A 256 3.74 -3.92 10.02
C HIS A 256 5.14 -4.52 9.84
N PHE A 257 5.22 -5.82 9.66
CA PHE A 257 6.48 -6.58 9.58
C PHE A 257 6.86 -7.00 8.18
N LEU A 258 5.94 -6.91 7.23
CA LEU A 258 6.09 -7.37 5.86
C LEU A 258 5.87 -6.22 4.88
N PHE A 259 6.56 -6.27 3.75
CA PHE A 259 6.26 -5.33 2.67
C PHE A 259 4.95 -5.73 1.99
N GLY A 260 4.02 -4.78 1.86
CA GLY A 260 2.66 -4.99 1.36
C GLY A 260 2.57 -5.16 -0.17
N SER A 261 3.38 -6.06 -0.76
CA SER A 261 3.29 -6.40 -2.19
C SER A 261 2.15 -7.38 -2.46
N SER A 262 1.71 -7.49 -3.72
CA SER A 262 0.72 -8.50 -4.11
C SER A 262 1.20 -9.92 -3.84
N GLN A 263 2.50 -10.20 -3.98
CA GLN A 263 3.09 -11.50 -3.63
C GLN A 263 2.95 -11.82 -2.14
N THR A 264 3.13 -10.81 -1.27
CA THR A 264 2.90 -10.97 0.18
C THR A 264 1.47 -11.41 0.44
N PHE A 265 0.48 -10.74 -0.18
CA PHE A 265 -0.92 -11.13 -0.03
C PHE A 265 -1.20 -12.53 -0.57
N ALA A 266 -0.66 -12.90 -1.73
CA ALA A 266 -0.81 -14.23 -2.31
C ALA A 266 -0.25 -15.34 -1.40
N ILE A 267 0.93 -15.13 -0.78
CA ILE A 267 1.56 -16.08 0.14
C ILE A 267 0.74 -16.21 1.44
N LEU A 268 0.28 -15.11 2.02
CA LEU A 268 -0.52 -15.15 3.25
C LEU A 268 -1.88 -15.83 2.99
N LEU A 269 -2.55 -15.52 1.89
CA LEU A 269 -3.78 -16.19 1.46
C LEU A 269 -3.55 -17.69 1.24
N ALA A 270 -2.49 -18.06 0.52
CA ALA A 270 -2.10 -19.45 0.30
C ALA A 270 -1.82 -20.20 1.62
N THR A 271 -1.28 -19.51 2.62
CA THR A 271 -1.02 -20.08 3.96
C THR A 271 -2.32 -20.39 4.70
N VAL A 272 -3.31 -19.49 4.66
CA VAL A 272 -4.65 -19.72 5.25
C VAL A 272 -5.34 -20.87 4.53
N LEU A 273 -5.37 -20.85 3.21
CA LEU A 273 -5.99 -21.89 2.40
C LEU A 273 -5.32 -23.25 2.60
N ALA A 274 -3.98 -23.30 2.71
CA ALA A 274 -3.26 -24.55 3.02
C ALA A 274 -3.67 -25.10 4.39
N GLY A 275 -3.79 -24.24 5.40
CA GLY A 275 -4.31 -24.64 6.72
C GLY A 275 -5.70 -25.22 6.60
N ILE A 276 -6.64 -24.50 5.97
CA ILE A 276 -8.03 -24.94 5.78
C ILE A 276 -8.08 -26.29 5.02
N GLY A 277 -7.32 -26.41 3.92
CA GLY A 277 -7.32 -27.62 3.09
C GLY A 277 -6.80 -28.86 3.82
N LEU A 278 -5.64 -28.72 4.49
CA LEU A 278 -5.04 -29.81 5.27
C LEU A 278 -5.89 -30.14 6.50
N GLY A 279 -6.43 -29.14 7.16
CA GLY A 279 -7.38 -29.29 8.27
C GLY A 279 -8.65 -30.03 7.85
N GLY A 280 -9.20 -29.71 6.67
CA GLY A 280 -10.34 -30.42 6.08
C GLY A 280 -10.06 -31.90 5.81
N LEU A 281 -8.86 -32.23 5.28
CA LEU A 281 -8.43 -33.61 5.08
C LEU A 281 -8.32 -34.39 6.40
N LEU A 282 -7.71 -33.76 7.43
CA LEU A 282 -7.64 -34.39 8.76
C LEU A 282 -9.01 -34.52 9.40
N GLY A 283 -9.85 -33.49 9.30
CA GLY A 283 -11.22 -33.51 9.79
C GLY A 283 -12.04 -34.63 9.17
N GLY A 284 -11.85 -34.94 7.87
CA GLY A 284 -12.46 -36.07 7.20
C GLY A 284 -12.03 -37.43 7.78
N ARG A 285 -10.79 -37.55 8.27
CA ARG A 285 -10.29 -38.75 8.97
C ARG A 285 -10.81 -38.83 10.43
N LEU A 286 -10.96 -37.72 11.09
CA LEU A 286 -11.51 -37.67 12.46
C LEU A 286 -13.03 -37.89 12.49
N ALA A 287 -13.73 -37.44 11.46
CA ALA A 287 -15.18 -37.52 11.31
C ALA A 287 -15.65 -38.86 10.76
N LEU A 288 -15.09 -39.98 11.22
CA LEU A 288 -15.45 -41.34 10.78
C LEU A 288 -16.90 -41.73 11.18
N SER A 289 -17.44 -41.14 12.24
CA SER A 289 -18.82 -41.28 12.64
C SER A 289 -19.43 -39.96 13.10
N GLU A 290 -20.73 -39.83 12.90
CA GLU A 290 -21.49 -38.63 13.29
C GLU A 290 -21.39 -38.37 14.83
N ASP A 291 -21.44 -39.41 15.63
CA ASP A 291 -21.33 -39.30 17.09
C ASP A 291 -19.93 -38.85 17.55
N ARG A 292 -18.87 -39.32 16.91
CA ARG A 292 -17.50 -38.86 17.23
C ARG A 292 -17.31 -37.38 16.85
N ALA A 293 -17.80 -36.97 15.70
CA ALA A 293 -17.76 -35.57 15.26
C ALA A 293 -18.47 -34.66 16.29
N ARG A 294 -19.69 -35.04 16.72
CA ARG A 294 -20.46 -34.26 17.72
C ARG A 294 -19.74 -34.13 19.07
N ARG A 295 -19.03 -35.19 19.52
CA ARG A 295 -18.30 -35.13 20.80
C ARG A 295 -17.07 -34.26 20.79
N LEU A 296 -16.31 -34.25 19.67
CA LEU A 296 -15.05 -33.49 19.56
C LEU A 296 -15.29 -32.01 19.24
N LEU A 297 -16.41 -31.70 18.62
CA LEU A 297 -16.68 -30.39 18.01
C LEU A 297 -16.62 -29.21 19.02
N PRO A 298 -17.23 -29.27 20.24
CA PRO A 298 -17.18 -28.14 21.18
C PRO A 298 -15.75 -27.84 21.65
N GLY A 299 -14.98 -28.88 22.01
CA GLY A 299 -13.61 -28.74 22.47
C GLY A 299 -12.68 -28.24 21.35
N ALA A 300 -12.88 -28.72 20.12
CA ALA A 300 -12.11 -28.24 18.97
C ALA A 300 -12.37 -26.74 18.68
N ALA A 301 -13.61 -26.26 18.81
CA ALA A 301 -13.92 -24.84 18.66
C ALA A 301 -13.18 -23.99 19.71
N MET A 302 -13.27 -24.39 21.00
CA MET A 302 -12.62 -23.65 22.09
C MET A 302 -11.08 -23.70 21.99
N LEU A 303 -10.51 -24.83 21.57
CA LEU A 303 -9.07 -24.96 21.31
C LEU A 303 -8.62 -24.01 20.20
N THR A 304 -9.41 -23.84 19.14
CA THR A 304 -9.08 -22.91 18.04
C THR A 304 -8.95 -21.48 18.56
N GLY A 305 -9.90 -21.03 19.40
CA GLY A 305 -9.82 -19.71 20.03
C GLY A 305 -8.62 -19.56 20.96
N PHE A 306 -8.31 -20.57 21.77
CA PHE A 306 -7.12 -20.57 22.63
C PHE A 306 -5.83 -20.42 21.81
N VAL A 307 -5.66 -21.25 20.78
CA VAL A 307 -4.49 -21.20 19.89
C VAL A 307 -4.36 -19.83 19.23
N CYS A 308 -5.47 -19.21 18.80
CA CYS A 308 -5.47 -17.90 18.19
C CYS A 308 -4.85 -16.82 19.09
N VAL A 309 -5.32 -16.73 20.35
CA VAL A 309 -4.78 -15.72 21.29
C VAL A 309 -3.34 -16.00 21.65
N VAL A 310 -2.99 -17.26 21.92
CA VAL A 310 -1.64 -17.65 22.35
C VAL A 310 -0.62 -17.35 21.25
N LEU A 311 -0.92 -17.66 19.99
CA LEU A 311 -0.01 -17.38 18.87
C LEU A 311 0.15 -15.88 18.62
N TYR A 312 -0.93 -15.11 18.74
CA TYR A 312 -0.83 -13.66 18.62
C TYR A 312 -0.02 -13.05 19.77
N TRP A 313 -0.31 -13.43 21.02
CA TRP A 313 0.39 -12.89 22.20
C TRP A 313 1.89 -13.18 22.18
N ASN A 314 2.28 -14.40 21.76
CA ASN A 314 3.66 -14.83 21.70
C ASN A 314 4.29 -14.66 20.29
N TYR A 315 3.70 -13.81 19.46
CA TYR A 315 4.21 -13.61 18.11
C TYR A 315 5.66 -13.08 18.15
N PRO A 316 6.62 -13.71 17.42
CA PRO A 316 8.00 -13.28 17.41
C PRO A 316 8.16 -12.00 16.55
N ALA A 317 7.81 -10.88 17.15
CA ALA A 317 7.96 -9.57 16.51
C ALA A 317 9.45 -9.28 16.22
N GLY A 318 9.71 -8.65 15.10
CA GLY A 318 11.07 -8.32 14.65
C GLY A 318 11.03 -7.17 13.63
N PRO A 319 12.18 -6.79 13.09
CA PRO A 319 12.25 -5.74 12.07
C PRO A 319 11.43 -6.11 10.83
N ARG A 320 11.16 -5.10 10.01
CA ARG A 320 10.40 -5.28 8.76
C ARG A 320 11.20 -6.09 7.73
N GLU A 321 10.52 -7.01 7.08
CA GLU A 321 11.09 -7.92 6.08
C GLU A 321 10.58 -7.58 4.68
N TYR A 322 11.46 -7.79 3.69
CA TYR A 322 11.17 -7.47 2.29
C TYR A 322 11.26 -8.69 1.36
N THR A 323 11.47 -9.88 1.92
CA THR A 323 11.69 -11.11 1.15
C THR A 323 10.60 -12.14 1.37
N LEU A 324 10.41 -13.05 0.40
CA LEU A 324 9.31 -14.03 0.41
C LEU A 324 9.46 -15.10 1.50
N GLY A 325 10.69 -15.51 1.83
CA GLY A 325 10.94 -16.55 2.84
C GLY A 325 10.42 -16.16 4.23
N PRO A 326 10.84 -15.03 4.81
CA PRO A 326 10.29 -14.52 6.05
C PRO A 326 8.78 -14.30 5.99
N THR A 327 8.23 -13.83 4.88
CA THR A 327 6.78 -13.68 4.69
C THR A 327 6.05 -15.01 4.92
N PHE A 328 6.54 -16.07 4.29
CA PHE A 328 5.97 -17.40 4.45
C PHE A 328 6.08 -17.90 5.91
N VAL A 329 7.25 -17.77 6.54
CA VAL A 329 7.46 -18.21 7.94
C VAL A 329 6.56 -17.45 8.91
N ARG A 330 6.43 -16.14 8.76
CA ARG A 330 5.58 -15.30 9.61
C ARG A 330 4.10 -15.62 9.43
N GLY A 331 3.63 -15.81 8.19
CA GLY A 331 2.27 -16.27 7.92
C GLY A 331 2.01 -17.66 8.49
N LEU A 332 2.95 -18.60 8.29
CA LEU A 332 2.84 -19.97 8.79
C LEU A 332 2.73 -20.02 10.31
N SER A 333 3.50 -19.20 11.03
CA SER A 333 3.51 -19.23 12.50
C SER A 333 2.23 -18.67 13.13
N LEU A 334 1.59 -17.67 12.52
CA LEU A 334 0.41 -17.00 13.07
C LEU A 334 -0.91 -17.56 12.53
N MET A 335 -1.01 -17.68 11.19
CA MET A 335 -2.28 -17.93 10.52
C MET A 335 -2.58 -19.41 10.32
N PHE A 336 -1.57 -20.22 9.95
CA PHE A 336 -1.76 -21.61 9.56
C PHE A 336 -2.38 -22.49 10.66
N PRO A 337 -1.94 -22.46 11.94
CA PRO A 337 -2.52 -23.38 12.96
C PRO A 337 -4.00 -23.13 13.21
N VAL A 338 -4.41 -21.88 13.22
CA VAL A 338 -5.83 -21.50 13.42
C VAL A 338 -6.67 -21.87 12.20
N ALA A 339 -6.17 -21.59 10.99
CA ALA A 339 -6.80 -21.97 9.74
C ALA A 339 -6.92 -23.50 9.61
N PHE A 340 -5.91 -24.26 10.03
CA PHE A 340 -5.93 -25.71 10.06
C PHE A 340 -7.02 -26.26 10.99
N LEU A 341 -7.12 -25.73 12.21
CA LEU A 341 -8.18 -26.12 13.14
C LEU A 341 -9.56 -25.74 12.63
N SER A 342 -9.70 -24.59 11.95
CA SER A 342 -10.95 -24.16 11.31
C SER A 342 -11.38 -25.08 10.17
N GLY A 343 -10.43 -25.61 9.37
CA GLY A 343 -10.69 -26.65 8.37
C GLY A 343 -11.20 -27.96 9.00
N VAL A 344 -10.63 -28.37 10.13
CA VAL A 344 -11.12 -29.52 10.92
C VAL A 344 -12.55 -29.25 11.40
N LEU A 345 -12.81 -28.06 11.98
CA LEU A 345 -14.13 -27.65 12.46
C LEU A 345 -15.21 -27.69 11.37
N PHE A 346 -14.90 -27.18 10.19
CA PHE A 346 -15.85 -27.20 9.06
C PHE A 346 -16.31 -28.62 8.72
N THR A 347 -15.38 -29.57 8.69
CA THR A 347 -15.67 -30.98 8.36
C THR A 347 -16.47 -31.67 9.48
N LEU A 348 -16.10 -31.39 10.75
CA LEU A 348 -16.83 -31.93 11.91
C LEU A 348 -18.27 -31.36 12.00
N LEU A 349 -18.44 -30.04 11.75
CA LEU A 349 -19.76 -29.39 11.68
C LEU A 349 -20.64 -30.01 10.60
N GLY A 350 -20.09 -30.21 9.39
CA GLY A 350 -20.82 -30.85 8.30
C GLY A 350 -21.28 -32.27 8.65
N THR A 351 -20.41 -33.04 9.31
CA THR A 351 -20.72 -34.42 9.75
C THR A 351 -21.80 -34.44 10.82
N ALA A 352 -21.71 -33.53 11.81
CA ALA A 352 -22.73 -33.38 12.84
C ALA A 352 -24.10 -32.94 12.26
N LEU A 353 -24.08 -32.03 11.29
CA LEU A 353 -25.28 -31.54 10.60
C LEU A 353 -25.95 -32.61 9.74
N LYS A 354 -25.18 -33.53 9.15
CA LYS A 354 -25.70 -34.64 8.32
C LYS A 354 -26.70 -35.50 9.10
N LYS A 355 -26.47 -35.73 10.38
CA LYS A 355 -27.39 -36.48 11.24
C LYS A 355 -28.77 -35.83 11.38
N GLU A 356 -28.79 -34.51 11.36
CA GLU A 356 -30.03 -33.73 11.54
C GLU A 356 -30.78 -33.47 10.23
N VAL A 357 -30.06 -33.29 9.13
CA VAL A 357 -30.64 -32.91 7.80
C VAL A 357 -30.95 -34.13 6.96
N GLY A 358 -30.13 -35.15 7.00
CA GLY A 358 -30.33 -36.44 6.34
C GLY A 358 -29.80 -36.46 4.88
N ALA A 359 -30.23 -35.58 3.98
CA ALA A 359 -29.79 -35.54 2.58
C ALA A 359 -28.40 -34.89 2.45
N GLU A 360 -27.47 -35.55 1.75
CA GLU A 360 -26.07 -35.14 1.64
C GLU A 360 -25.90 -33.81 0.90
N THR A 361 -26.54 -33.62 -0.24
CA THR A 361 -26.46 -32.38 -1.02
C THR A 361 -27.04 -31.19 -0.25
N ARG A 362 -28.18 -31.39 0.43
CA ARG A 362 -28.80 -30.37 1.26
C ARG A 362 -27.94 -30.03 2.47
N THR A 363 -27.33 -31.04 3.09
CA THR A 363 -26.41 -30.83 4.24
C THR A 363 -25.20 -30.01 3.82
N ALA A 364 -24.52 -30.40 2.74
CA ALA A 364 -23.37 -29.67 2.24
C ALA A 364 -23.75 -28.24 1.80
N GLY A 365 -24.87 -28.09 1.06
CA GLY A 365 -25.33 -26.78 0.61
C GLY A 365 -25.73 -25.85 1.75
N LEU A 366 -26.42 -26.33 2.79
CA LEU A 366 -26.78 -25.53 3.97
C LEU A 366 -25.56 -25.17 4.83
N LEU A 367 -24.62 -26.10 5.00
CA LEU A 367 -23.38 -25.87 5.74
C LEU A 367 -22.56 -24.76 5.05
N THR A 368 -22.31 -24.92 3.74
CA THR A 368 -21.52 -23.94 2.97
C THR A 368 -22.24 -22.59 2.88
N LEU A 369 -23.59 -22.60 2.70
CA LEU A 369 -24.38 -21.36 2.73
C LEU A 369 -24.18 -20.59 4.05
N ALA A 370 -24.37 -21.27 5.20
CA ALA A 370 -24.24 -20.63 6.52
C ALA A 370 -22.81 -20.13 6.75
N ASN A 371 -21.80 -20.95 6.42
CA ASN A 371 -20.40 -20.55 6.55
C ASN A 371 -20.05 -19.37 5.65
N THR A 372 -20.48 -19.38 4.38
CA THR A 372 -20.22 -18.29 3.42
C THR A 372 -20.95 -17.00 3.82
N ALA A 373 -22.18 -17.09 4.34
CA ALA A 373 -22.90 -15.92 4.84
C ALA A 373 -22.15 -15.27 6.04
N GLY A 374 -21.64 -16.08 6.96
CA GLY A 374 -20.77 -15.60 8.02
C GLY A 374 -19.48 -15.00 7.49
N ALA A 375 -18.82 -15.70 6.57
CA ALA A 375 -17.59 -15.28 5.92
C ALA A 375 -17.73 -13.95 5.13
N SER A 376 -18.90 -13.66 4.59
CA SER A 376 -19.19 -12.37 3.94
C SER A 376 -19.30 -11.22 4.95
N ALA A 377 -19.92 -11.48 6.10
CA ALA A 377 -20.13 -10.47 7.12
C ALA A 377 -18.87 -10.17 7.95
N GLY A 378 -18.01 -11.18 8.16
CA GLY A 378 -16.81 -11.06 8.98
C GLY A 378 -15.89 -9.92 8.57
N PRO A 379 -15.33 -9.92 7.34
CA PRO A 379 -14.44 -8.86 6.87
C PRO A 379 -15.05 -7.46 6.93
N LEU A 380 -16.34 -7.32 6.61
CA LEU A 380 -17.05 -6.05 6.66
C LEU A 380 -17.14 -5.51 8.10
N LEU A 381 -17.64 -6.32 9.02
CA LEU A 381 -17.82 -5.87 10.40
C LEU A 381 -16.49 -5.70 11.12
N VAL A 382 -15.52 -6.56 10.85
CA VAL A 382 -14.19 -6.46 11.48
C VAL A 382 -13.39 -5.30 10.89
N GLY A 383 -13.35 -5.14 9.57
CA GLY A 383 -12.56 -4.10 8.91
C GLY A 383 -13.11 -2.69 9.14
N PHE A 384 -14.45 -2.51 9.09
CA PHE A 384 -15.05 -1.17 9.19
C PHE A 384 -15.47 -0.77 10.59
N PHE A 385 -15.65 -1.73 11.48
CA PHE A 385 -16.13 -1.43 12.82
C PHE A 385 -15.17 -1.90 13.91
N LEU A 386 -14.82 -3.19 13.94
CA LEU A 386 -14.08 -3.76 15.06
C LEU A 386 -12.66 -3.21 15.16
N LEU A 387 -11.91 -3.25 14.06
CA LEU A 387 -10.52 -2.74 14.01
C LEU A 387 -10.42 -1.23 14.26
N PRO A 388 -11.18 -0.35 13.59
CA PRO A 388 -11.03 1.08 13.82
C PRO A 388 -11.50 1.52 15.21
N THR A 389 -12.45 0.77 15.82
CA THR A 389 -13.02 1.15 17.12
C THR A 389 -12.22 0.59 18.29
N PHE A 390 -11.74 -0.64 18.18
CA PHE A 390 -11.15 -1.37 19.30
C PHE A 390 -9.68 -1.73 19.11
N GLY A 391 -9.16 -1.57 17.90
CA GLY A 391 -7.81 -1.92 17.53
C GLY A 391 -7.58 -3.43 17.36
N VAL A 392 -6.35 -3.80 16.99
CA VAL A 392 -5.95 -5.20 16.71
C VAL A 392 -6.09 -6.09 17.94
N ASP A 393 -5.57 -5.66 19.09
CA ASP A 393 -5.56 -6.48 20.32
C ASP A 393 -6.95 -6.94 20.74
N ARG A 394 -7.87 -5.99 20.87
CA ARG A 394 -9.25 -6.30 21.28
C ARG A 394 -10.03 -7.03 20.19
N SER A 395 -9.70 -6.79 18.93
CA SER A 395 -10.29 -7.53 17.81
C SER A 395 -9.91 -9.01 17.85
N VAL A 396 -8.64 -9.33 18.09
CA VAL A 396 -8.18 -10.72 18.29
C VAL A 396 -8.87 -11.35 19.49
N GLN A 397 -8.97 -10.63 20.62
CA GLN A 397 -9.63 -11.10 21.83
C GLN A 397 -11.12 -11.39 21.57
N ALA A 398 -11.84 -10.48 20.92
CA ALA A 398 -13.27 -10.61 20.62
C ALA A 398 -13.55 -11.78 19.65
N LEU A 399 -12.77 -11.87 18.56
CA LEU A 399 -12.91 -12.95 17.59
C LEU A 399 -12.55 -14.31 18.19
N SER A 400 -11.54 -14.37 19.07
CA SER A 400 -11.24 -15.61 19.82
C SER A 400 -12.35 -15.96 20.79
N GLY A 401 -13.00 -14.98 21.40
CA GLY A 401 -14.20 -15.15 22.22
C GLY A 401 -15.40 -15.72 21.45
N LEU A 402 -15.52 -15.45 20.15
CA LEU A 402 -16.56 -16.06 19.31
C LEU A 402 -16.37 -17.58 19.16
N TYR A 403 -15.16 -18.11 19.24
CA TYR A 403 -14.93 -19.56 19.29
C TYR A 403 -15.44 -20.19 20.61
N LEU A 404 -15.38 -19.47 21.74
CA LEU A 404 -16.03 -19.91 22.98
C LEU A 404 -17.55 -19.92 22.82
N LEU A 405 -18.12 -18.82 22.28
CA LEU A 405 -19.57 -18.74 21.98
C LEU A 405 -20.00 -19.88 21.03
N MET A 406 -19.21 -20.15 19.99
CA MET A 406 -19.45 -21.25 19.06
C MET A 406 -19.49 -22.59 19.79
N GLY A 407 -18.56 -22.86 20.71
CA GLY A 407 -18.58 -24.06 21.54
C GLY A 407 -19.86 -24.19 22.40
N VAL A 408 -20.31 -23.10 23.00
CA VAL A 408 -21.56 -23.03 23.76
C VAL A 408 -22.79 -23.32 22.86
N VAL A 409 -22.83 -22.69 21.67
CA VAL A 409 -23.91 -22.92 20.67
C VAL A 409 -23.96 -24.40 20.25
N ILE A 410 -22.81 -25.03 20.06
CA ILE A 410 -22.69 -26.44 19.68
C ILE A 410 -23.21 -27.33 20.83
N LEU A 411 -22.88 -27.02 22.09
CA LEU A 411 -23.40 -27.73 23.26
C LEU A 411 -24.91 -27.58 23.37
N ALA A 412 -25.47 -26.40 23.10
CA ALA A 412 -26.91 -26.15 23.05
C ALA A 412 -27.62 -26.94 21.93
N ALA A 413 -26.92 -27.20 20.79
CA ALA A 413 -27.39 -28.09 19.73
C ALA A 413 -27.45 -29.59 20.14
N GLY A 414 -27.14 -29.91 21.42
CA GLY A 414 -27.11 -31.28 21.93
C GLY A 414 -25.85 -32.07 21.49
N ALA A 415 -24.83 -31.45 20.99
CA ALA A 415 -23.53 -32.07 20.68
C ALA A 415 -22.70 -32.14 21.97
N ARG A 416 -23.07 -33.05 22.89
CA ARG A 416 -22.45 -33.18 24.20
C ARG A 416 -21.38 -34.24 24.26
N PRO A 417 -20.23 -34.00 24.93
CA PRO A 417 -19.23 -35.01 25.21
C PRO A 417 -19.82 -36.01 26.25
N ASN A 418 -20.09 -37.24 25.82
CA ASN A 418 -20.66 -38.29 26.66
C ASN A 418 -19.62 -39.30 27.16
N ARG A 419 -18.35 -39.11 26.82
CA ARG A 419 -17.22 -39.89 27.32
C ARG A 419 -16.33 -39.00 28.16
N LEU A 420 -15.78 -39.53 29.25
CA LEU A 420 -14.90 -38.77 30.15
C LEU A 420 -13.73 -38.09 29.46
N PRO A 421 -12.97 -38.72 28.52
CA PRO A 421 -11.90 -38.07 27.83
C PRO A 421 -12.37 -36.88 26.99
N ASP A 422 -13.52 -36.98 26.30
CA ASP A 422 -14.09 -35.91 25.48
C ASP A 422 -14.57 -34.72 26.34
N ALA A 423 -15.11 -35.04 27.55
CA ALA A 423 -15.54 -34.03 28.52
C ALA A 423 -14.35 -33.29 29.14
N ILE A 424 -13.26 -34.02 29.47
CA ILE A 424 -12.00 -33.42 29.94
C ILE A 424 -11.42 -32.51 28.85
N PHE A 425 -11.35 -32.97 27.62
CA PHE A 425 -10.84 -32.17 26.48
C PHE A 425 -11.64 -30.88 26.31
N THR A 426 -12.95 -30.95 26.28
CA THR A 426 -13.82 -29.77 26.15
C THR A 426 -13.70 -28.84 27.36
N GLY A 427 -13.68 -29.37 28.57
CA GLY A 427 -13.52 -28.60 29.81
C GLY A 427 -12.16 -27.89 29.90
N THR A 428 -11.08 -28.59 29.58
CA THR A 428 -9.73 -27.97 29.57
C THR A 428 -9.60 -26.92 28.48
N ALA A 429 -10.08 -27.18 27.26
CA ALA A 429 -10.04 -26.21 26.20
C ALA A 429 -10.86 -24.93 26.55
N ALA A 430 -12.03 -25.10 27.15
CA ALA A 430 -12.84 -23.97 27.62
C ALA A 430 -12.12 -23.17 28.71
N ALA A 431 -11.63 -23.87 29.75
CA ALA A 431 -10.93 -23.23 30.88
C ALA A 431 -9.66 -22.48 30.39
N SER A 432 -8.88 -23.08 29.50
CA SER A 432 -7.67 -22.46 28.93
C SER A 432 -8.01 -21.23 28.09
N LEU A 433 -9.07 -21.30 27.27
CA LEU A 433 -9.52 -20.15 26.47
C LEU A 433 -10.02 -19.01 27.36
N ILE A 434 -10.88 -19.34 28.35
CA ILE A 434 -11.38 -18.32 29.28
C ILE A 434 -10.21 -17.68 30.04
N LEU A 435 -9.28 -18.48 30.55
CA LEU A 435 -8.14 -17.97 31.30
C LEU A 435 -7.29 -17.01 30.42
N VAL A 436 -6.95 -17.45 29.21
CA VAL A 436 -6.11 -16.60 28.34
C VAL A 436 -6.83 -15.31 27.92
N LEU A 437 -8.15 -15.36 27.70
CA LEU A 437 -8.94 -14.16 27.40
C LEU A 437 -9.00 -13.19 28.59
N LEU A 438 -9.01 -13.69 29.82
CA LEU A 438 -9.03 -12.85 31.03
C LEU A 438 -7.67 -12.21 31.35
N VAL A 439 -6.56 -12.92 31.07
CA VAL A 439 -5.21 -12.41 31.39
C VAL A 439 -4.53 -11.68 30.21
N PHE A 440 -5.15 -11.69 29.06
CA PHE A 440 -4.58 -11.08 27.84
C PHE A 440 -4.44 -9.56 28.02
N PRO A 441 -3.24 -8.97 27.85
CA PRO A 441 -2.97 -7.55 28.07
C PRO A 441 -3.39 -6.71 26.87
N SER A 442 -4.71 -6.54 26.69
CA SER A 442 -5.28 -5.77 25.59
C SER A 442 -4.80 -4.32 25.61
N GLY A 443 -4.30 -3.82 24.48
CA GLY A 443 -3.78 -2.47 24.30
C GLY A 443 -2.27 -2.35 24.51
N ALA A 444 -1.62 -3.29 25.19
CA ALA A 444 -0.17 -3.29 25.40
C ALA A 444 0.55 -4.31 24.49
N THR A 445 -0.16 -5.30 23.96
CA THR A 445 0.45 -6.35 23.14
C THR A 445 0.89 -5.83 21.80
N LEU A 446 0.03 -5.10 21.09
CA LEU A 446 0.36 -4.49 19.82
C LEU A 446 1.53 -3.51 19.95
N GLU A 447 1.53 -2.66 20.97
CA GLU A 447 2.62 -1.71 21.22
C GLU A 447 3.96 -2.44 21.41
N SER A 448 3.97 -3.55 22.19
CA SER A 448 5.17 -4.37 22.38
C SER A 448 5.64 -5.00 21.07
N HIS A 449 4.73 -5.45 20.21
CA HIS A 449 5.05 -6.02 18.90
C HIS A 449 5.54 -4.98 17.92
N LEU A 450 5.02 -3.75 17.96
CA LEU A 450 5.42 -2.67 17.06
C LEU A 450 6.77 -2.04 17.44
N ARG A 451 7.24 -2.22 18.67
CA ARG A 451 8.53 -1.66 19.12
C ARG A 451 9.68 -1.88 18.15
N PRO A 452 9.97 -3.10 17.64
CA PRO A 452 11.06 -3.33 16.70
C PRO A 452 10.88 -2.64 15.33
N VAL A 453 9.63 -2.33 14.96
CA VAL A 453 9.28 -1.64 13.71
C VAL A 453 9.42 -0.14 13.85
N ILE A 454 9.07 0.41 15.01
CA ILE A 454 9.11 1.85 15.31
C ILE A 454 10.51 2.29 15.74
N GLU A 455 11.25 1.43 16.42
CA GLU A 455 12.57 1.72 16.95
C GLU A 455 13.55 2.36 15.94
N PRO A 456 13.63 1.93 14.66
CA PRO A 456 14.47 2.60 13.65
C PRO A 456 14.14 4.09 13.48
N TYR A 457 12.89 4.48 13.72
CA TYR A 457 12.41 5.85 13.59
C TYR A 457 12.53 6.67 14.87
N THR A 458 12.68 6.00 16.03
CA THR A 458 12.75 6.64 17.35
C THR A 458 14.09 6.43 18.09
N ARG A 459 15.06 5.75 17.48
CA ARG A 459 16.41 5.55 18.05
C ARG A 459 17.22 6.84 18.21
N ARG A 460 16.86 7.87 17.46
CA ARG A 460 17.60 9.13 17.47
C ARG A 460 17.27 9.91 18.74
N PRO A 461 18.25 10.55 19.39
CA PRO A 461 17.96 11.45 20.50
C PRO A 461 16.95 12.52 20.09
N GLY A 462 15.93 12.74 20.91
CA GLY A 462 14.85 13.68 20.61
C GLY A 462 13.79 13.16 19.62
N ALA A 463 13.88 11.91 19.19
CA ALA A 463 12.84 11.28 18.38
C ALA A 463 11.85 10.53 19.27
N GLU A 464 10.56 10.80 19.10
CA GLU A 464 9.48 10.17 19.84
C GLU A 464 8.27 9.86 18.94
N MET A 465 7.48 8.90 19.35
CA MET A 465 6.18 8.64 18.75
C MET A 465 5.15 9.59 19.39
N VAL A 466 4.53 10.43 18.57
CA VAL A 466 3.55 11.42 19.06
C VAL A 466 2.12 11.00 18.89
N ALA A 467 1.82 10.13 17.93
CA ALA A 467 0.47 9.62 17.71
C ALA A 467 0.46 8.26 17.01
N MET A 468 -0.57 7.46 17.29
CA MET A 468 -0.90 6.24 16.58
C MET A 468 -2.41 6.13 16.39
N ARG A 469 -2.85 5.80 15.19
CA ARG A 469 -4.25 5.53 14.85
C ARG A 469 -4.36 4.24 14.05
N GLU A 470 -5.17 3.30 14.54
CA GLU A 470 -5.56 2.11 13.80
C GLU A 470 -6.83 2.43 12.99
N GLY A 471 -6.64 2.94 11.77
CA GLY A 471 -7.73 3.40 10.91
C GLY A 471 -8.41 2.28 10.12
N VAL A 472 -9.36 2.66 9.25
CA VAL A 472 -10.03 1.72 8.34
C VAL A 472 -9.07 1.17 7.29
N THR A 473 -8.25 2.02 6.71
CA THR A 473 -7.36 1.68 5.58
C THR A 473 -6.03 1.11 6.07
N GLU A 474 -5.40 1.76 7.04
CA GLU A 474 -4.08 1.42 7.57
C GLU A 474 -3.93 1.82 9.05
N THR A 475 -2.83 1.37 9.65
CA THR A 475 -2.35 1.91 10.93
C THR A 475 -1.34 3.01 10.65
N ILE A 476 -1.64 4.20 11.12
CA ILE A 476 -0.82 5.40 10.96
C ILE A 476 -0.11 5.70 12.27
N ILE A 477 1.19 5.93 12.18
CA ILE A 477 2.04 6.33 13.31
C ILE A 477 2.75 7.62 12.91
N TYR A 478 2.65 8.64 13.75
CA TYR A 478 3.47 9.83 13.62
C TYR A 478 4.62 9.79 14.62
N THR A 479 5.83 10.02 14.12
CA THR A 479 7.01 10.27 14.93
C THR A 479 7.49 11.70 14.66
N GLU A 480 7.99 12.34 15.69
CA GLU A 480 8.59 13.66 15.55
C GLU A 480 10.03 13.66 16.08
N VAL A 481 10.83 14.57 15.58
CA VAL A 481 12.17 14.83 16.12
C VAL A 481 12.21 16.25 16.61
N ARG A 482 12.62 16.42 17.87
CA ARG A 482 12.78 17.73 18.51
C ARG A 482 14.23 18.15 18.59
N ALA A 483 14.48 19.42 18.35
CA ALA A 483 15.73 20.05 18.67
C ALA A 483 15.45 21.40 19.32
N PHE A 484 16.13 21.69 20.43
CA PHE A 484 15.91 22.92 21.23
C PHE A 484 14.48 23.09 21.77
N GLY A 485 13.79 21.99 22.04
CA GLY A 485 12.41 22.01 22.50
C GLY A 485 11.35 22.18 21.39
N GLU A 486 11.76 22.44 20.16
CA GLU A 486 10.88 22.64 19.01
C GLU A 486 10.86 21.42 18.11
N PRO A 487 9.72 21.02 17.55
CA PRO A 487 9.65 19.99 16.53
C PRO A 487 10.37 20.48 15.26
N ILE A 488 11.36 19.72 14.80
CA ILE A 488 12.12 20.08 13.59
C ILE A 488 11.59 19.33 12.36
N TRP A 489 11.01 18.16 12.55
CA TRP A 489 10.32 17.44 11.50
C TRP A 489 9.46 16.31 12.04
N HIS A 490 8.43 15.98 11.28
CA HIS A 490 7.53 14.87 11.51
C HIS A 490 7.72 13.79 10.43
N ARG A 491 7.40 12.56 10.79
CA ARG A 491 7.38 11.43 9.87
C ARG A 491 6.09 10.65 10.05
N MET A 492 5.42 10.40 8.95
CA MET A 492 4.27 9.50 8.88
C MET A 492 4.73 8.11 8.48
N VAL A 493 4.40 7.13 9.29
CA VAL A 493 4.66 5.71 9.06
C VAL A 493 3.31 5.01 8.93
N THR A 494 3.05 4.40 7.78
CA THR A 494 1.83 3.62 7.53
C THR A 494 2.15 2.15 7.45
N ASN A 495 1.45 1.32 8.24
CA ASN A 495 1.70 -0.13 8.32
C ASN A 495 3.20 -0.46 8.46
N GLY A 496 3.93 0.30 9.30
CA GLY A 496 5.36 0.11 9.56
C GLY A 496 6.31 0.61 8.46
N TYR A 497 5.82 1.22 7.38
CA TYR A 497 6.63 1.81 6.31
C TYR A 497 6.62 3.34 6.40
N SER A 498 7.83 3.95 6.36
CA SER A 498 7.94 5.42 6.30
C SER A 498 7.40 5.93 4.97
N MET A 499 6.21 6.51 4.99
CA MET A 499 5.50 6.91 3.80
C MET A 499 5.81 8.34 3.37
N SER A 500 5.82 9.27 4.31
CA SER A 500 6.01 10.69 4.04
C SER A 500 6.59 11.40 5.25
N GLY A 501 7.15 12.59 5.08
CA GLY A 501 7.71 13.35 6.19
C GLY A 501 8.05 14.80 5.82
N THR A 502 8.25 15.62 6.85
CA THR A 502 8.57 17.05 6.71
C THR A 502 10.06 17.35 6.79
N THR A 503 10.92 16.34 6.53
CA THR A 503 12.36 16.60 6.39
C THR A 503 12.60 17.60 5.26
N THR A 504 13.73 18.30 5.28
CA THR A 504 14.04 19.29 4.23
C THR A 504 14.08 18.66 2.84
N GLU A 505 14.59 17.43 2.72
CA GLU A 505 14.56 16.66 1.47
C GLU A 505 13.12 16.34 1.05
N GLY A 506 12.29 15.87 2.01
CA GLY A 506 10.88 15.58 1.78
C GLY A 506 10.12 16.83 1.32
N GLN A 507 10.24 17.92 2.07
CA GLN A 507 9.62 19.18 1.68
C GLN A 507 10.10 19.67 0.30
N ARG A 508 11.40 19.50 -0.02
CA ARG A 508 11.96 19.97 -1.28
C ARG A 508 11.31 19.31 -2.48
N TYR A 509 11.37 17.98 -2.58
CA TYR A 509 10.84 17.31 -3.78
C TYR A 509 9.31 17.44 -3.87
N MET A 510 8.60 17.36 -2.74
CA MET A 510 7.14 17.50 -2.70
C MET A 510 6.68 18.89 -3.15
N LYS A 511 7.32 19.96 -2.67
CA LYS A 511 6.97 21.32 -3.09
C LYS A 511 7.37 21.60 -4.54
N LEU A 512 8.43 20.96 -5.03
CA LEU A 512 8.84 21.07 -6.44
C LEU A 512 7.84 20.45 -7.41
N PHE A 513 6.99 19.50 -6.97
CA PHE A 513 5.85 19.04 -7.78
C PHE A 513 4.89 20.18 -8.15
N VAL A 514 4.90 21.25 -7.39
CA VAL A 514 4.06 22.45 -7.65
C VAL A 514 4.90 23.56 -8.29
N TYR A 515 6.00 23.95 -7.65
CA TYR A 515 6.74 25.14 -8.08
C TYR A 515 7.45 25.00 -9.41
N LEU A 516 7.86 23.79 -9.81
CA LEU A 516 8.45 23.55 -11.13
C LEU A 516 7.40 23.70 -12.25
N PRO A 517 6.24 23.04 -12.23
CA PRO A 517 5.17 23.29 -13.21
C PRO A 517 4.68 24.73 -13.23
N MET A 518 4.52 25.37 -12.07
CA MET A 518 4.08 26.75 -11.96
C MET A 518 5.07 27.76 -12.56
N ALA A 519 6.37 27.44 -12.64
CA ALA A 519 7.32 28.25 -13.38
C ALA A 519 7.12 28.15 -14.90
N LEU A 520 6.72 26.98 -15.39
CA LEU A 520 6.48 26.70 -16.81
C LEU A 520 5.09 27.15 -17.27
N ASN A 521 4.08 27.04 -16.41
CA ASN A 521 2.72 27.56 -16.63
C ASN A 521 2.29 28.45 -15.47
N PRO A 522 2.73 29.70 -15.42
CA PRO A 522 2.44 30.61 -14.32
C PRO A 522 0.98 31.14 -14.29
N ASP A 523 0.17 30.80 -15.26
CA ASP A 523 -1.27 31.18 -15.31
C ASP A 523 -2.19 30.04 -14.95
N ALA A 524 -1.67 28.91 -14.46
CA ALA A 524 -2.49 27.80 -13.97
C ALA A 524 -3.41 28.29 -12.84
N GLU A 525 -4.70 27.98 -12.97
CA GLU A 525 -5.77 28.38 -12.04
C GLU A 525 -6.36 27.18 -11.27
N THR A 526 -6.24 25.98 -11.83
CA THR A 526 -6.86 24.77 -11.29
C THR A 526 -5.82 23.67 -11.07
N ALA A 527 -5.86 23.04 -9.90
CA ALA A 527 -4.93 21.96 -9.57
C ALA A 527 -5.65 20.74 -9.01
N LEU A 528 -5.09 19.55 -9.29
CA LEU A 528 -5.46 18.28 -8.68
C LEU A 528 -4.22 17.67 -8.01
N LEU A 529 -4.34 17.33 -6.74
CA LEU A 529 -3.38 16.56 -5.97
C LEU A 529 -3.93 15.15 -5.74
N ILE A 530 -3.17 14.14 -6.13
CA ILE A 530 -3.44 12.73 -5.84
C ILE A 530 -2.42 12.22 -4.82
N SER A 531 -2.92 11.75 -3.69
CA SER A 531 -2.18 11.40 -2.46
C SER A 531 -1.67 12.61 -1.68
N TYR A 532 -2.16 12.74 -0.47
CA TYR A 532 -1.93 13.91 0.38
C TYR A 532 -0.64 13.81 1.22
N GLY A 533 -0.36 12.59 1.73
CA GLY A 533 0.80 12.36 2.60
C GLY A 533 0.79 13.20 3.87
N VAL A 534 1.88 13.92 4.14
CA VAL A 534 1.99 14.88 5.26
C VAL A 534 1.61 16.31 4.85
N GLY A 535 1.03 16.51 3.66
CA GLY A 535 0.50 17.79 3.22
C GLY A 535 1.51 18.79 2.63
N ASN A 536 2.77 18.43 2.43
CA ASN A 536 3.78 19.36 1.89
C ASN A 536 3.42 19.87 0.47
N THR A 537 2.96 18.99 -0.40
CA THR A 537 2.53 19.33 -1.77
C THR A 537 1.25 20.19 -1.73
N ALA A 538 0.28 19.83 -0.87
CA ALA A 538 -0.92 20.64 -0.66
C ALA A 538 -0.58 22.03 -0.13
N LYS A 539 0.40 22.15 0.80
CA LYS A 539 0.87 23.44 1.29
C LYS A 539 1.48 24.30 0.19
N ALA A 540 2.26 23.69 -0.70
CA ALA A 540 2.79 24.42 -1.86
C ALA A 540 1.67 24.90 -2.82
N LEU A 541 0.62 24.10 -3.03
CA LEU A 541 -0.55 24.48 -3.82
C LEU A 541 -1.27 25.66 -3.17
N THR A 542 -1.55 25.60 -1.86
CA THR A 542 -2.23 26.70 -1.15
C THR A 542 -1.34 27.96 -1.04
N ASN A 543 -0.02 27.81 -0.98
CA ASN A 543 0.92 28.93 -1.05
C ASN A 543 1.03 29.58 -2.43
N THR A 544 0.44 28.97 -3.46
CA THR A 544 0.44 29.52 -4.83
C THR A 544 -0.79 30.37 -5.06
N ALA A 545 -0.61 31.70 -5.06
CA ALA A 545 -1.72 32.67 -5.16
C ALA A 545 -2.51 32.59 -6.46
N GLY A 546 -1.90 32.13 -7.58
CA GLY A 546 -2.56 31.99 -8.88
C GLY A 546 -3.66 30.93 -8.94
N LEU A 547 -3.56 29.90 -8.10
CA LEU A 547 -4.53 28.82 -8.06
C LEU A 547 -5.84 29.26 -7.41
N LYS A 548 -6.96 29.03 -8.09
CA LYS A 548 -8.32 29.39 -7.69
C LYS A 548 -9.12 28.19 -7.18
N SER A 549 -8.79 26.98 -7.63
CA SER A 549 -9.46 25.72 -7.23
C SER A 549 -8.43 24.61 -7.13
N ILE A 550 -8.44 23.89 -6.01
CA ILE A 550 -7.52 22.80 -5.71
C ILE A 550 -8.37 21.61 -5.27
N ASP A 551 -8.35 20.55 -6.05
CA ASP A 551 -8.96 19.29 -5.64
C ASP A 551 -7.87 18.39 -5.01
N VAL A 552 -8.10 17.91 -3.80
CA VAL A 552 -7.21 16.99 -3.07
C VAL A 552 -7.91 15.63 -2.96
N VAL A 553 -7.28 14.60 -3.50
CA VAL A 553 -7.83 13.24 -3.51
C VAL A 553 -6.88 12.33 -2.72
N ASP A 554 -7.38 11.72 -1.66
CA ASP A 554 -6.68 10.70 -0.91
C ASP A 554 -7.63 9.55 -0.56
N ILE A 555 -7.10 8.32 -0.61
CA ILE A 555 -7.86 7.11 -0.33
C ILE A 555 -8.12 6.93 1.18
N SER A 556 -7.30 7.55 2.02
CA SER A 556 -7.32 7.43 3.47
C SER A 556 -7.88 8.69 4.14
N ARG A 557 -9.05 8.55 4.75
CA ARG A 557 -9.63 9.60 5.60
C ARG A 557 -8.73 9.88 6.81
N ASP A 558 -8.13 8.84 7.38
CA ASP A 558 -7.31 8.97 8.58
C ASP A 558 -6.02 9.77 8.32
N VAL A 559 -5.42 9.66 7.13
CA VAL A 559 -4.28 10.49 6.71
C VAL A 559 -4.67 11.96 6.68
N LEU A 560 -5.82 12.29 6.12
CA LEU A 560 -6.33 13.66 6.02
C LEU A 560 -6.62 14.26 7.40
N GLU A 561 -7.29 13.51 8.28
CA GLU A 561 -7.66 13.97 9.63
C GLU A 561 -6.47 14.11 10.59
N MET A 562 -5.45 13.26 10.47
CA MET A 562 -4.27 13.33 11.34
C MET A 562 -3.27 14.42 10.93
N ASN A 563 -3.54 15.17 9.89
CA ASN A 563 -2.63 16.20 9.40
C ASN A 563 -2.47 17.41 10.35
N GLU A 564 -3.40 17.62 11.28
CA GLU A 564 -3.30 18.60 12.35
C GLU A 564 -2.02 18.42 13.21
N ILE A 565 -1.45 17.20 13.24
CA ILE A 565 -0.16 16.93 13.93
C ILE A 565 0.98 17.69 13.27
N VAL A 566 0.94 17.83 11.95
CA VAL A 566 1.99 18.49 11.17
C VAL A 566 1.76 20.01 11.11
N TYR A 567 0.50 20.45 11.10
CA TYR A 567 0.10 21.85 11.05
C TYR A 567 -0.81 22.19 12.23
N PRO A 568 -0.24 22.36 13.43
CA PRO A 568 -1.02 22.57 14.65
C PRO A 568 -1.54 23.99 14.82
N GLU A 569 -1.03 24.97 14.06
CA GLU A 569 -1.44 26.36 14.18
C GLU A 569 -2.70 26.65 13.36
N GLU A 570 -3.62 27.44 13.90
CA GLU A 570 -4.86 27.82 13.23
C GLU A 570 -4.55 28.56 11.92
N GLY A 571 -5.18 28.11 10.82
CA GLY A 571 -4.97 28.67 9.47
C GLY A 571 -3.72 28.15 8.74
N GLU A 572 -2.92 27.28 9.34
CA GLU A 572 -1.80 26.63 8.64
C GLU A 572 -2.18 25.37 7.89
N LEU A 573 -3.25 24.68 8.27
CA LEU A 573 -3.71 23.44 7.69
C LEU A 573 -4.11 23.67 6.21
N PRO A 574 -3.43 23.02 5.24
CA PRO A 574 -3.74 23.23 3.81
C PRO A 574 -5.15 22.84 3.43
N LEU A 575 -5.77 21.91 4.17
CA LEU A 575 -7.12 21.43 3.87
C LEU A 575 -8.22 22.42 4.27
N ASP A 576 -7.91 23.42 5.12
CA ASP A 576 -8.85 24.46 5.54
C ASP A 576 -8.87 25.66 4.57
N ASP A 577 -7.99 25.68 3.58
CA ASP A 577 -7.98 26.72 2.56
C ASP A 577 -9.30 26.68 1.77
N PRO A 578 -10.04 27.80 1.65
CA PRO A 578 -11.35 27.81 0.98
C PRO A 578 -11.32 27.41 -0.51
N ARG A 579 -10.14 27.38 -1.12
CA ARG A 579 -9.95 26.91 -2.50
C ARG A 579 -9.85 25.40 -2.60
N VAL A 580 -9.68 24.69 -1.47
CA VAL A 580 -9.45 23.25 -1.42
C VAL A 580 -10.76 22.48 -1.31
N ALA A 581 -10.95 21.53 -2.22
CA ALA A 581 -12.02 20.53 -2.15
C ALA A 581 -11.42 19.15 -1.89
N VAL A 582 -11.79 18.53 -0.77
CA VAL A 582 -11.25 17.23 -0.34
C VAL A 582 -12.15 16.09 -0.80
N HIS A 583 -11.56 15.07 -1.41
CA HIS A 583 -12.23 13.86 -1.88
C HIS A 583 -11.57 12.61 -1.27
N VAL A 584 -12.33 11.86 -0.46
CA VAL A 584 -11.87 10.57 0.09
C VAL A 584 -12.23 9.48 -0.91
N GLU A 585 -11.34 9.24 -1.87
CA GLU A 585 -11.56 8.28 -2.96
C GLU A 585 -10.22 7.81 -3.55
N ASP A 586 -10.25 6.72 -4.32
CA ASP A 586 -9.13 6.29 -5.15
C ASP A 586 -8.84 7.32 -6.25
N GLY A 587 -7.57 7.75 -6.37
CA GLY A 587 -7.15 8.79 -7.31
C GLY A 587 -7.41 8.44 -8.78
N ARG A 588 -7.22 7.17 -9.17
CA ARG A 588 -7.51 6.71 -10.53
C ARG A 588 -9.01 6.74 -10.80
N TYR A 589 -9.81 6.25 -9.85
CA TYR A 589 -11.25 6.24 -9.98
C TYR A 589 -11.83 7.67 -10.03
N TYR A 590 -11.24 8.59 -9.26
CA TYR A 590 -11.60 10.01 -9.36
C TYR A 590 -11.35 10.57 -10.76
N LEU A 591 -10.18 10.30 -11.37
CA LEU A 591 -9.88 10.72 -12.74
C LEU A 591 -10.82 10.08 -13.78
N GLN A 592 -11.26 8.84 -13.58
CA GLN A 592 -12.23 8.18 -14.47
C GLN A 592 -13.61 8.83 -14.44
N THR A 593 -14.02 9.30 -13.27
CA THR A 593 -15.40 9.74 -13.03
C THR A 593 -15.59 11.25 -13.09
N THR A 594 -14.54 12.04 -12.79
CA THR A 594 -14.61 13.50 -12.90
C THR A 594 -14.71 13.96 -14.36
N LYS A 595 -15.43 15.06 -14.57
CA LYS A 595 -15.48 15.79 -15.85
C LYS A 595 -14.59 17.04 -15.84
N LYS A 596 -14.03 17.39 -14.68
CA LYS A 596 -13.14 18.54 -14.53
C LYS A 596 -11.86 18.32 -15.35
N ARG A 597 -11.27 19.42 -15.79
CA ARG A 597 -9.91 19.48 -16.34
C ARG A 597 -9.08 20.38 -15.45
N PHE A 598 -7.80 20.11 -15.40
CA PHE A 598 -6.89 20.79 -14.48
C PHE A 598 -5.68 21.33 -15.24
N ASP A 599 -5.21 22.50 -14.84
CA ASP A 599 -4.00 23.11 -15.37
C ASP A 599 -2.74 22.50 -14.77
N LEU A 600 -2.85 21.97 -13.54
CA LEU A 600 -1.82 21.21 -12.86
C LEU A 600 -2.42 19.92 -12.29
N ILE A 601 -1.86 18.78 -12.67
CA ILE A 601 -2.11 17.52 -11.96
C ILE A 601 -0.81 17.08 -11.34
N THR A 602 -0.82 16.83 -10.02
CA THR A 602 0.36 16.33 -9.32
C THR A 602 0.00 15.07 -8.52
N GLY A 603 0.91 14.10 -8.48
CA GLY A 603 0.68 12.84 -7.80
C GLY A 603 1.94 12.29 -7.14
N GLU A 604 1.78 11.92 -5.89
CA GLU A 604 2.80 11.28 -5.07
C GLU A 604 2.22 10.03 -4.40
N PRO A 605 1.72 9.05 -5.19
CA PRO A 605 1.19 7.84 -4.60
C PRO A 605 2.31 7.04 -3.92
N PRO A 606 1.97 6.09 -3.04
CA PRO A 606 2.94 5.17 -2.45
C PRO A 606 3.81 4.47 -3.52
N PRO A 607 4.95 3.85 -3.13
CA PRO A 607 5.80 3.15 -4.10
C PRO A 607 5.04 2.12 -4.94
N PRO A 608 5.28 2.05 -6.27
CA PRO A 608 4.46 1.24 -7.19
C PRO A 608 4.50 -0.27 -6.94
N LYS A 609 5.44 -0.75 -6.14
CA LYS A 609 5.54 -2.17 -5.73
C LYS A 609 4.53 -2.57 -4.64
N MET A 610 3.85 -1.61 -4.02
CA MET A 610 2.78 -1.90 -3.07
C MET A 610 1.53 -2.38 -3.82
N ALA A 611 0.80 -3.33 -3.22
CA ALA A 611 -0.40 -3.90 -3.81
C ALA A 611 -1.44 -2.82 -4.11
N GLY A 612 -2.01 -2.86 -5.31
CA GLY A 612 -2.98 -1.87 -5.79
C GLY A 612 -2.38 -0.57 -6.34
N VAL A 613 -1.19 -0.16 -5.86
CA VAL A 613 -0.57 1.11 -6.26
C VAL A 613 -0.02 1.08 -7.69
N VAL A 614 0.42 -0.08 -8.16
CA VAL A 614 0.95 -0.26 -9.52
C VAL A 614 0.03 0.31 -10.61
N THR A 615 -1.28 0.29 -10.39
CA THR A 615 -2.30 0.79 -11.32
C THR A 615 -2.26 2.32 -11.51
N LEU A 616 -1.53 3.04 -10.64
CA LEU A 616 -1.29 4.48 -10.72
C LEU A 616 -0.01 4.84 -11.51
N TYR A 617 0.69 3.84 -12.06
CA TYR A 617 1.92 4.03 -12.86
C TYR A 617 1.83 3.40 -14.25
N THR A 618 0.66 2.91 -14.64
CA THR A 618 0.44 2.28 -15.95
C THR A 618 0.20 3.30 -17.06
N ARG A 619 0.47 2.91 -18.30
CA ARG A 619 0.18 3.74 -19.47
C ARG A 619 -1.29 4.16 -19.53
N GLU A 620 -2.21 3.26 -19.21
CA GLU A 620 -3.64 3.54 -19.18
C GLU A 620 -4.00 4.60 -18.13
N TYR A 621 -3.35 4.57 -16.98
CA TYR A 621 -3.52 5.62 -15.98
C TYR A 621 -3.00 6.98 -16.46
N PHE A 622 -1.80 7.01 -17.03
CA PHE A 622 -1.25 8.25 -17.58
C PHE A 622 -2.11 8.81 -18.72
N SER A 623 -2.78 7.94 -19.50
CA SER A 623 -3.76 8.38 -20.50
C SER A 623 -4.95 9.08 -19.86
N LEU A 624 -5.46 8.59 -18.73
CA LEU A 624 -6.52 9.27 -17.96
C LEU A 624 -6.04 10.64 -17.44
N VAL A 625 -4.80 10.71 -16.94
CA VAL A 625 -4.20 11.99 -16.50
C VAL A 625 -4.17 12.97 -17.67
N TYR A 626 -3.68 12.55 -18.85
CA TYR A 626 -3.62 13.39 -20.05
C TYR A 626 -5.01 13.90 -20.48
N GLU A 627 -6.02 13.04 -20.44
CA GLU A 627 -7.40 13.42 -20.77
C GLU A 627 -7.97 14.47 -19.81
N ARG A 628 -7.51 14.52 -18.56
CA ARG A 628 -7.96 15.45 -17.51
C ARG A 628 -7.10 16.72 -17.41
N LEU A 629 -6.02 16.82 -18.17
CA LEU A 629 -5.31 18.07 -18.32
C LEU A 629 -6.11 19.03 -19.21
N SER A 630 -6.10 20.33 -18.86
CA SER A 630 -6.51 21.41 -19.74
C SER A 630 -5.53 21.58 -20.90
N GLU A 631 -5.84 22.42 -21.88
CA GLU A 631 -4.85 22.85 -22.87
C GLU A 631 -3.74 23.62 -22.16
N GLU A 632 -2.49 23.35 -22.52
CA GLU A 632 -1.28 23.81 -21.83
C GLU A 632 -1.11 23.30 -20.39
N GLY A 633 -1.99 22.42 -19.92
CA GLY A 633 -1.89 21.79 -18.60
C GLY A 633 -0.66 20.93 -18.44
N ILE A 634 -0.15 20.84 -17.21
CA ILE A 634 1.10 20.14 -16.86
C ILE A 634 0.81 19.08 -15.81
N VAL A 635 1.42 17.90 -15.98
CA VAL A 635 1.47 16.89 -14.92
C VAL A 635 2.89 16.83 -14.34
N SER A 636 2.99 16.77 -13.02
CA SER A 636 4.20 16.41 -12.29
C SER A 636 3.93 15.14 -11.48
N TYR A 637 4.78 14.13 -11.64
CA TYR A 637 4.50 12.82 -11.08
C TYR A 637 5.75 12.20 -10.44
N TRP A 638 5.57 11.56 -9.29
CA TRP A 638 6.67 10.99 -8.54
C TRP A 638 7.23 9.72 -9.18
N LEU A 639 8.55 9.67 -9.35
CA LEU A 639 9.31 8.48 -9.70
C LEU A 639 10.26 8.14 -8.55
N PRO A 640 9.90 7.21 -7.65
CA PRO A 640 10.70 6.85 -6.49
C PRO A 640 11.87 5.93 -6.87
N ALA A 641 12.91 6.49 -7.50
CA ALA A 641 14.05 5.70 -7.96
C ALA A 641 14.75 4.92 -6.83
N HIS A 642 14.67 5.40 -5.58
CA HIS A 642 15.19 4.70 -4.41
C HIS A 642 14.51 3.36 -4.13
N ALA A 643 13.25 3.17 -4.56
CA ALA A 643 12.47 1.95 -4.39
C ALA A 643 12.43 1.06 -5.64
N LEU A 644 13.05 1.51 -6.74
CA LEU A 644 12.99 0.89 -8.06
C LEU A 644 14.36 0.42 -8.53
N SER A 645 14.39 -0.60 -9.37
CA SER A 645 15.56 -0.89 -10.20
C SER A 645 15.58 0.05 -11.42
N PRO A 646 16.74 0.21 -12.10
CA PRO A 646 16.78 0.96 -13.35
C PRO A 646 15.80 0.44 -14.41
N ASP A 647 15.59 -0.87 -14.49
CA ASP A 647 14.68 -1.46 -15.47
C ASP A 647 13.20 -1.22 -15.09
N ASP A 648 12.86 -1.24 -13.78
CA ASP A 648 11.55 -0.80 -13.31
C ASP A 648 11.28 0.66 -13.70
N SER A 649 12.27 1.53 -13.46
CA SER A 649 12.17 2.96 -13.82
C SER A 649 11.99 3.16 -15.31
N LYS A 650 12.71 2.41 -16.16
CA LYS A 650 12.54 2.46 -17.62
C LYS A 650 11.13 2.06 -18.05
N SER A 651 10.54 1.03 -17.44
CA SER A 651 9.16 0.58 -17.74
C SER A 651 8.13 1.64 -17.39
N ILE A 652 8.30 2.36 -16.26
CA ILE A 652 7.43 3.47 -15.87
C ILE A 652 7.64 4.67 -16.77
N ILE A 653 8.89 5.06 -17.05
CA ILE A 653 9.22 6.16 -17.98
C ILE A 653 8.64 5.86 -19.36
N ARG A 654 8.74 4.62 -19.85
CA ARG A 654 8.14 4.24 -21.11
C ARG A 654 6.62 4.38 -21.10
N ALA A 655 5.95 3.93 -20.02
CA ALA A 655 4.52 4.09 -19.87
C ALA A 655 4.08 5.57 -19.86
N PHE A 656 4.89 6.44 -19.24
CA PHE A 656 4.63 7.88 -19.19
C PHE A 656 4.90 8.54 -20.56
N CYS A 657 6.05 8.29 -21.18
CA CYS A 657 6.46 8.91 -22.45
C CYS A 657 5.70 8.37 -23.68
N ASP A 658 5.04 7.22 -23.59
CA ASP A 658 4.11 6.74 -24.63
C ASP A 658 2.82 7.59 -24.67
N VAL A 659 2.53 8.35 -23.60
CA VAL A 659 1.36 9.22 -23.49
C VAL A 659 1.74 10.69 -23.64
N PHE A 660 2.83 11.13 -23.02
CA PHE A 660 3.30 12.50 -23.08
C PHE A 660 4.48 12.61 -24.06
N GLU A 661 4.23 13.21 -25.22
CA GLU A 661 5.27 13.35 -26.27
C GLU A 661 6.46 14.19 -25.80
N ASP A 662 6.23 15.12 -24.89
CA ASP A 662 7.17 16.06 -24.30
C ASP A 662 7.61 15.69 -22.88
N CYS A 663 7.55 14.39 -22.53
CA CYS A 663 7.96 13.90 -21.23
C CYS A 663 9.38 14.35 -20.85
N SER A 664 9.58 14.70 -19.58
CA SER A 664 10.90 15.07 -19.06
C SER A 664 11.11 14.56 -17.63
N LEU A 665 12.38 14.44 -17.23
CA LEU A 665 12.77 13.93 -15.91
C LEU A 665 13.59 15.00 -15.18
N TRP A 666 13.27 15.18 -13.91
CA TRP A 666 13.85 16.18 -13.03
C TRP A 666 14.21 15.59 -11.66
N ASN A 667 15.29 16.07 -11.08
CA ASN A 667 15.72 15.66 -9.75
C ASN A 667 15.06 16.52 -8.68
N GLY A 668 14.12 15.96 -7.92
CA GLY A 668 13.51 16.64 -6.78
C GLY A 668 14.45 16.71 -5.58
N ALA A 669 14.90 15.54 -5.11
CA ALA A 669 15.90 15.37 -4.06
C ALA A 669 16.50 13.96 -4.12
N ALA A 670 17.81 13.81 -4.22
CA ALA A 670 18.49 12.52 -4.26
C ALA A 670 17.90 11.54 -5.32
N LEU A 671 17.18 10.53 -4.90
CA LEU A 671 16.51 9.54 -5.77
C LEU A 671 14.97 9.72 -5.82
N ASP A 672 14.46 10.85 -5.35
CA ASP A 672 13.07 11.24 -5.51
C ASP A 672 12.96 12.15 -6.74
N TRP A 673 12.57 11.53 -7.88
CA TRP A 673 12.56 12.19 -9.17
C TRP A 673 11.14 12.60 -9.57
N ILE A 674 11.07 13.58 -10.47
CA ILE A 674 9.85 14.16 -10.99
C ILE A 674 9.75 13.84 -12.48
N LEU A 675 8.74 13.07 -12.87
CA LEU A 675 8.31 12.98 -14.26
C LEU A 675 7.42 14.18 -14.55
N LEU A 676 7.70 14.90 -15.62
CA LEU A 676 6.89 16.04 -16.05
C LEU A 676 6.47 15.81 -17.49
N GLY A 677 5.21 16.02 -17.78
CA GLY A 677 4.61 15.97 -19.09
C GLY A 677 3.59 17.08 -19.28
N THR A 678 3.32 17.49 -20.50
CA THR A 678 2.37 18.57 -20.75
C THR A 678 1.36 18.20 -21.84
N ARG A 679 0.28 18.96 -21.88
CA ARG A 679 -0.69 18.89 -22.96
C ARG A 679 -0.54 20.13 -23.85
N GLY A 680 0.57 20.18 -24.62
CA GLY A 680 0.82 21.26 -25.57
C GLY A 680 1.30 22.56 -24.93
N ALA A 681 1.99 22.51 -23.77
CA ALA A 681 2.51 23.72 -23.13
C ALA A 681 3.52 24.46 -24.00
N THR A 682 3.35 25.78 -24.07
CA THR A 682 4.20 26.72 -24.85
C THR A 682 5.24 27.43 -23.98
N GLY A 683 5.20 27.15 -22.66
CA GLY A 683 6.04 27.78 -21.65
C GLY A 683 5.51 29.13 -21.15
N PRO A 684 6.27 29.80 -20.26
CA PRO A 684 5.77 30.99 -19.53
C PRO A 684 5.59 32.24 -20.38
N GLY A 685 5.96 32.22 -21.65
CA GLY A 685 5.87 33.35 -22.58
C GLY A 685 6.91 34.46 -22.35
N SER A 686 7.35 34.70 -21.10
CA SER A 686 8.42 35.66 -20.79
C SER A 686 9.23 35.27 -19.56
N ALA A 687 10.43 35.86 -19.40
CA ALA A 687 11.26 35.64 -18.22
C ALA A 687 10.62 36.22 -16.94
N GLU A 688 9.89 37.35 -17.05
CA GLU A 688 9.20 37.97 -15.91
C GLU A 688 8.07 37.08 -15.38
N ARG A 689 7.35 36.42 -16.26
CA ARG A 689 6.29 35.47 -15.89
C ARG A 689 6.88 34.22 -15.23
N PHE A 690 7.98 33.69 -15.74
CA PHE A 690 8.70 32.56 -15.19
C PHE A 690 9.12 32.79 -13.73
N VAL A 691 9.61 34.00 -13.38
CA VAL A 691 10.08 34.35 -12.05
C VAL A 691 9.00 34.85 -11.10
N ARG A 692 7.73 34.94 -11.52
CA ARG A 692 6.64 35.52 -10.74
C ARG A 692 6.58 34.98 -9.33
N GLN A 693 6.70 33.67 -9.15
CA GLN A 693 6.60 33.02 -7.83
C GLN A 693 7.73 33.37 -6.85
N TRP A 694 8.91 33.80 -7.32
CA TRP A 694 10.01 34.25 -6.43
C TRP A 694 9.77 35.67 -5.86
N ALA A 695 8.98 36.46 -6.56
CA ALA A 695 8.57 37.79 -6.11
C ALA A 695 7.32 37.76 -5.22
N ASP A 696 6.61 36.67 -5.21
CA ASP A 696 5.40 36.47 -4.40
C ASP A 696 5.75 36.39 -2.91
N PRO A 697 5.00 37.07 -2.01
CA PRO A 697 5.31 37.15 -0.59
C PRO A 697 5.17 35.83 0.16
N ILE A 698 4.46 34.83 -0.37
CA ILE A 698 4.24 33.54 0.26
C ILE A 698 5.10 32.46 -0.40
N SER A 699 4.98 32.28 -1.71
CA SER A 699 5.71 31.24 -2.44
C SER A 699 7.21 31.53 -2.57
N GLY A 700 7.61 32.80 -2.62
CA GLY A 700 9.03 33.18 -2.67
C GLY A 700 9.84 32.75 -1.46
N PRO A 701 9.45 33.06 -0.22
CA PRO A 701 10.08 32.53 0.99
C PRO A 701 10.03 31.00 1.07
N ASP A 702 8.95 30.36 0.63
CA ASP A 702 8.80 28.92 0.63
C ASP A 702 9.76 28.22 -0.35
N LEU A 703 9.95 28.76 -1.54
CA LEU A 703 10.99 28.33 -2.48
C LEU A 703 12.40 28.44 -1.88
N LYS A 704 12.69 29.54 -1.20
CA LYS A 704 13.97 29.74 -0.50
C LYS A 704 14.16 28.71 0.61
N ALA A 705 13.11 28.37 1.34
CA ALA A 705 13.15 27.38 2.40
C ALA A 705 13.52 25.98 1.90
N VAL A 706 13.20 25.66 0.65
CA VAL A 706 13.59 24.40 0.01
C VAL A 706 14.82 24.53 -0.92
N ALA A 707 15.62 25.57 -0.70
CA ALA A 707 16.89 25.84 -1.41
C ALA A 707 16.73 26.08 -2.91
N VAL A 708 15.67 26.75 -3.32
CA VAL A 708 15.45 27.28 -4.67
C VAL A 708 15.29 28.80 -4.57
N GLU A 709 16.39 29.47 -4.29
CA GLU A 709 16.41 30.92 -4.06
C GLU A 709 16.35 31.73 -5.37
N ARG A 710 16.84 31.12 -6.44
CA ARG A 710 16.90 31.77 -7.75
C ARG A 710 16.23 30.90 -8.81
N PRO A 711 15.58 31.52 -9.80
CA PRO A 711 14.91 30.81 -10.87
C PRO A 711 15.82 29.85 -11.64
N GLU A 712 17.08 30.24 -11.83
CA GLU A 712 18.11 29.46 -12.53
C GLU A 712 18.36 28.10 -11.87
N GLN A 713 18.19 28.01 -10.55
CA GLN A 713 18.39 26.77 -9.81
C GLN A 713 17.39 25.67 -10.21
N LEU A 714 16.20 26.00 -10.71
CA LEU A 714 15.30 24.99 -11.25
C LEU A 714 15.92 24.25 -12.45
N GLY A 715 16.68 24.93 -13.30
CA GLY A 715 17.37 24.29 -14.40
C GLY A 715 18.38 23.23 -13.98
N ALA A 716 18.98 23.37 -12.79
CA ALA A 716 19.89 22.39 -12.22
C ALA A 716 19.23 21.06 -11.84
N LEU A 717 17.91 21.03 -11.76
CA LEU A 717 17.14 19.82 -11.48
C LEU A 717 16.89 18.97 -12.72
N PHE A 718 17.11 19.51 -13.91
CA PHE A 718 16.89 18.82 -15.19
C PHE A 718 17.84 17.63 -15.36
N MET A 719 17.29 16.47 -15.72
CA MET A 719 18.06 15.24 -15.97
C MET A 719 17.98 14.77 -17.41
N ALA A 720 16.79 14.81 -18.01
CA ALA A 720 16.57 14.30 -19.35
C ALA A 720 15.32 14.92 -20.00
N GLY A 721 15.41 15.22 -21.28
CA GLY A 721 14.29 15.64 -22.12
C GLY A 721 13.61 14.47 -22.84
N PRO A 722 12.64 14.77 -23.73
CA PRO A 722 11.84 13.74 -24.39
C PRO A 722 12.65 12.75 -25.22
N GLN A 723 13.66 13.22 -25.91
CA GLN A 723 14.55 12.39 -26.73
C GLN A 723 15.45 11.52 -25.85
N ASP A 724 16.05 12.12 -24.83
CA ASP A 724 16.93 11.43 -23.89
C ASP A 724 16.17 10.31 -23.14
N LEU A 725 14.92 10.57 -22.74
CA LEU A 725 14.11 9.58 -22.03
C LEU A 725 13.71 8.39 -22.91
N ARG A 726 13.42 8.63 -24.18
CA ARG A 726 13.18 7.54 -25.15
C ARG A 726 14.43 6.69 -25.34
N GLU A 727 15.59 7.32 -25.42
CA GLU A 727 16.87 6.63 -25.52
C GLU A 727 17.19 5.85 -24.23
N LEU A 728 17.01 6.46 -23.05
CA LEU A 728 17.19 5.80 -21.75
C LEU A 728 16.25 4.62 -21.54
N ALA A 729 15.00 4.76 -21.95
CA ALA A 729 14.03 3.68 -21.88
C ALA A 729 14.34 2.54 -22.85
N GLY A 730 14.95 2.85 -24.01
CA GLY A 730 15.36 1.86 -25.02
C GLY A 730 14.19 0.94 -25.41
N ASP A 731 14.44 -0.36 -25.39
CA ASP A 731 13.45 -1.40 -25.73
C ASP A 731 12.59 -1.84 -24.53
N ALA A 732 12.64 -1.11 -23.41
CA ALA A 732 11.82 -1.44 -22.24
C ALA A 732 10.32 -1.42 -22.61
N LEU A 733 9.60 -2.45 -22.18
CA LEU A 733 8.16 -2.52 -22.38
C LEU A 733 7.45 -1.62 -21.34
N PRO A 734 6.42 -0.88 -21.74
CA PRO A 734 5.69 0.00 -20.82
C PRO A 734 4.96 -0.81 -19.75
N LEU A 735 4.89 -0.29 -18.54
CA LEU A 735 4.01 -0.79 -17.51
C LEU A 735 2.56 -0.57 -17.94
N THR A 736 1.73 -1.62 -17.93
CA THR A 736 0.34 -1.58 -18.40
C THR A 736 -0.59 -2.30 -17.43
N ASP A 737 -1.88 -2.03 -17.50
CA ASP A 737 -2.90 -2.73 -16.70
C ASP A 737 -2.94 -4.24 -16.98
N ASP A 738 -2.58 -4.65 -18.17
CA ASP A 738 -2.51 -6.07 -18.53
C ASP A 738 -1.24 -6.76 -17.99
N TYR A 739 -0.16 -6.02 -17.81
CA TYR A 739 1.12 -6.52 -17.30
C TYR A 739 1.60 -5.71 -16.07
N PRO A 740 0.89 -5.79 -14.94
CA PRO A 740 1.24 -5.03 -13.72
C PRO A 740 2.51 -5.56 -13.02
N LYS A 741 2.98 -6.74 -13.38
CA LYS A 741 4.15 -7.43 -12.79
C LYS A 741 5.47 -7.16 -13.51
N ARG A 742 5.52 -6.18 -14.41
CA ARG A 742 6.79 -5.78 -15.05
C ARG A 742 7.79 -5.11 -14.12
N LEU A 743 7.36 -4.73 -12.92
CA LEU A 743 8.24 -4.24 -11.87
C LEU A 743 8.83 -5.42 -11.09
N SER A 744 10.14 -5.42 -10.89
CA SER A 744 10.79 -6.47 -10.11
C SER A 744 10.39 -6.35 -8.62
N ASP A 745 10.02 -7.46 -8.01
CA ASP A 745 9.66 -7.49 -6.58
C ASP A 745 10.87 -7.46 -5.63
N ARG A 746 12.10 -7.42 -6.17
CA ARG A 746 13.31 -7.36 -5.35
C ARG A 746 13.60 -5.92 -4.95
N PRO A 747 13.52 -5.57 -3.65
CA PRO A 747 13.97 -4.28 -3.20
C PRO A 747 15.49 -4.17 -3.37
N LEU A 748 15.95 -3.11 -4.00
CA LEU A 748 17.35 -2.74 -3.96
C LEU A 748 17.65 -2.06 -2.62
N GLY A 749 18.72 -2.47 -1.93
CA GLY A 749 19.19 -1.69 -0.78
C GLY A 749 19.65 -0.30 -1.25
N TRP A 750 19.53 0.72 -0.40
CA TRP A 750 19.85 2.12 -0.71
C TRP A 750 21.17 2.32 -1.46
N VAL A 751 22.25 1.70 -0.99
CA VAL A 751 23.58 1.82 -1.61
C VAL A 751 23.60 1.23 -3.02
N ALA A 752 22.92 0.10 -3.24
CA ALA A 752 22.84 -0.53 -4.56
C ALA A 752 21.99 0.32 -5.51
N SER A 753 20.87 0.88 -5.05
CA SER A 753 20.05 1.83 -5.80
C SER A 753 20.86 3.03 -6.24
N VAL A 754 21.53 3.73 -5.31
CA VAL A 754 22.35 4.91 -5.64
C VAL A 754 23.38 4.60 -6.69
N ARG A 755 24.13 3.48 -6.54
CA ARG A 755 25.17 3.09 -7.52
C ARG A 755 24.60 2.79 -8.90
N SER A 756 23.44 2.17 -8.99
CA SER A 756 22.81 1.79 -10.26
C SER A 756 22.34 3.01 -11.07
N TYR A 757 22.04 4.13 -10.38
CA TYR A 757 21.57 5.36 -11.02
C TYR A 757 22.66 6.43 -11.26
N VAL A 758 23.92 6.19 -10.86
CA VAL A 758 25.05 7.11 -11.13
C VAL A 758 25.15 7.50 -12.61
N PRO A 759 24.98 6.59 -13.61
CA PRO A 759 25.01 6.98 -15.01
C PRO A 759 23.92 7.97 -15.43
N TRP A 760 22.79 8.00 -14.70
CA TRP A 760 21.66 8.90 -15.00
C TRP A 760 21.87 10.32 -14.47
N THR A 761 22.71 10.45 -13.44
CA THR A 761 23.01 11.71 -12.75
C THR A 761 24.38 12.27 -13.08
N ASN A 762 25.05 11.74 -14.09
CA ASN A 762 26.38 12.22 -14.53
C ASN A 762 26.31 13.68 -14.98
N GLU A 763 27.16 14.53 -14.43
CA GLU A 763 27.17 15.98 -14.61
C GLU A 763 27.32 16.41 -16.07
N ASP A 764 28.31 15.86 -16.73
CA ASP A 764 28.61 16.25 -18.11
C ASP A 764 27.50 15.84 -19.07
N VAL A 765 26.91 14.66 -18.81
CA VAL A 765 25.77 14.15 -19.58
C VAL A 765 24.54 15.01 -19.34
N THR A 766 24.21 15.28 -18.07
CA THR A 766 23.03 16.07 -17.71
C THR A 766 23.14 17.52 -18.20
N ARG A 767 24.33 18.14 -18.08
CA ARG A 767 24.59 19.47 -18.59
C ARG A 767 24.41 19.53 -20.10
N ARG A 768 24.98 18.58 -20.85
CA ARG A 768 24.85 18.49 -22.31
C ARG A 768 23.38 18.34 -22.71
N ARG A 769 22.65 17.42 -22.09
CA ARG A 769 21.21 17.24 -22.31
C ARG A 769 20.43 18.53 -22.06
N PHE A 770 20.77 19.26 -21.00
CA PHE A 770 20.14 20.54 -20.71
C PHE A 770 20.44 21.57 -21.80
N GLU A 771 21.70 21.71 -22.21
CA GLU A 771 22.17 22.70 -23.22
C GLU A 771 21.66 22.39 -24.64
N GLU A 772 21.50 21.11 -25.01
CA GLU A 772 21.08 20.64 -26.34
C GLU A 772 19.56 20.36 -26.45
N SER A 773 18.79 20.43 -25.39
CA SER A 773 17.38 20.08 -25.39
C SER A 773 16.53 21.05 -26.21
N LEU A 774 16.02 20.60 -27.35
CA LEU A 774 15.09 21.33 -28.20
C LEU A 774 13.73 21.60 -27.50
N TRP A 775 13.34 20.75 -26.57
CA TRP A 775 12.13 20.98 -25.79
C TRP A 775 12.28 22.15 -24.83
N LEU A 776 13.41 22.25 -24.12
CA LEU A 776 13.71 23.39 -23.27
C LEU A 776 13.83 24.70 -24.04
N ASP A 777 14.23 24.68 -25.34
CA ASP A 777 14.24 25.88 -26.18
C ASP A 777 12.84 26.48 -26.35
N LYS A 778 11.78 25.65 -26.26
CA LYS A 778 10.40 26.09 -26.37
C LYS A 778 9.85 26.61 -25.03
N VAL A 779 10.13 25.87 -23.92
CA VAL A 779 9.47 26.10 -22.63
C VAL A 779 10.32 26.83 -21.59
N TRP A 780 11.64 27.00 -21.83
CA TRP A 780 12.55 27.61 -20.86
C TRP A 780 13.03 28.98 -21.35
N PRO A 781 12.92 30.05 -20.52
CA PRO A 781 13.38 31.39 -20.97
C PRO A 781 14.87 31.42 -21.26
N LYS A 782 15.24 31.89 -22.46
CA LYS A 782 16.65 31.92 -22.95
C LYS A 782 17.58 32.59 -21.96
N ARG A 783 17.12 33.67 -21.29
CA ARG A 783 17.91 34.41 -20.30
C ARG A 783 18.47 33.51 -19.19
N PHE A 784 17.77 32.46 -18.78
CA PHE A 784 18.17 31.58 -17.70
C PHE A 784 18.91 30.33 -18.15
N ARG A 785 19.06 30.09 -19.47
CA ARG A 785 19.65 28.85 -19.99
C ARG A 785 21.10 28.65 -19.55
N SER A 786 21.97 29.63 -19.86
CA SER A 786 23.39 29.55 -19.53
C SER A 786 23.67 29.59 -18.02
N ALA A 787 22.91 30.40 -17.29
CA ALA A 787 23.04 30.48 -15.83
C ALA A 787 22.66 29.16 -15.14
N SER A 788 21.62 28.45 -15.62
CA SER A 788 21.21 27.18 -15.11
C SER A 788 22.27 26.07 -15.26
N SER A 789 23.03 26.07 -16.35
CA SER A 789 24.13 25.09 -16.57
C SER A 789 25.15 25.09 -15.44
N ILE A 790 25.45 26.26 -14.88
CA ILE A 790 26.38 26.38 -13.75
C ILE A 790 25.84 25.69 -12.51
N TYR A 791 24.54 25.79 -12.29
CA TYR A 791 23.89 25.17 -11.13
C TYR A 791 23.80 23.66 -11.26
N ILE A 792 23.82 23.08 -12.47
CA ILE A 792 23.91 21.63 -12.67
C ILE A 792 25.19 21.08 -12.07
N LEU A 793 26.33 21.75 -12.30
CA LEU A 793 27.60 21.36 -11.70
C LEU A 793 27.57 21.47 -10.16
N ALA A 794 26.91 22.51 -9.63
CA ALA A 794 26.71 22.66 -8.18
C ALA A 794 25.87 21.52 -7.60
N GLN A 795 24.78 21.21 -8.23
CA GLN A 795 23.88 20.13 -7.78
C GLN A 795 24.59 18.78 -7.77
N SER A 796 25.42 18.53 -8.75
CA SER A 796 26.14 17.27 -8.86
C SER A 796 27.25 17.14 -7.82
N GLU A 797 28.04 18.19 -7.59
CA GLU A 797 29.03 18.20 -6.50
C GLU A 797 28.34 17.99 -5.14
N LEU A 798 27.15 18.56 -4.95
CA LEU A 798 26.30 18.32 -3.80
C LEU A 798 25.94 16.84 -3.63
N ASN A 799 25.40 16.24 -4.68
CA ASN A 799 25.01 14.84 -4.69
C ASN A 799 26.20 13.92 -4.41
N ARG A 800 27.37 14.19 -5.05
CA ARG A 800 28.59 13.43 -4.82
C ARG A 800 29.04 13.50 -3.37
N THR A 801 29.05 14.71 -2.80
CA THR A 801 29.50 14.92 -1.42
C THR A 801 28.55 14.25 -0.42
N LEU A 802 27.24 14.23 -0.68
CA LEU A 802 26.25 13.51 0.11
C LEU A 802 26.42 11.99 0.06
N ILE A 803 26.78 11.46 -1.11
CA ILE A 803 27.06 10.02 -1.27
C ILE A 803 28.34 9.61 -0.56
N GLU A 804 29.42 10.39 -0.70
CA GLU A 804 30.72 10.07 -0.13
C GLU A 804 30.79 10.32 1.38
N ARG A 805 30.22 11.41 1.87
CA ARG A 805 30.32 11.87 3.26
C ARG A 805 29.03 12.51 3.77
N PRO A 806 27.91 11.80 3.81
CA PRO A 806 26.59 12.37 4.08
C PRO A 806 26.44 12.96 5.49
N HIS A 807 27.33 12.61 6.42
CA HIS A 807 27.23 13.00 7.84
C HIS A 807 28.31 14.00 8.27
N ASP A 808 29.15 14.48 7.36
CA ASP A 808 30.22 15.39 7.67
C ASP A 808 29.99 16.81 7.14
N LEU A 809 29.19 17.59 7.89
CA LEU A 809 28.92 18.99 7.56
C LEU A 809 30.18 19.84 7.47
N GLN A 810 31.24 19.50 8.22
CA GLN A 810 32.50 20.24 8.17
C GLN A 810 33.22 20.08 6.84
N VAL A 811 32.99 18.95 6.15
CA VAL A 811 33.53 18.72 4.81
C VAL A 811 32.57 19.22 3.73
N VAL A 812 31.28 19.02 3.94
CA VAL A 812 30.22 19.38 2.99
C VAL A 812 30.14 20.89 2.80
N LEU A 813 30.04 21.65 3.89
CA LEU A 813 29.88 23.10 3.83
C LEU A 813 30.99 23.84 3.10
N PRO A 814 32.29 23.63 3.39
CA PRO A 814 33.35 24.36 2.70
C PRO A 814 33.42 24.05 1.20
N ARG A 815 33.18 22.79 0.79
CA ARG A 815 33.19 22.43 -0.63
C ARG A 815 32.06 23.12 -1.39
N ILE A 816 30.88 23.13 -0.80
CA ILE A 816 29.73 23.80 -1.40
C ILE A 816 29.96 25.29 -1.47
N HIS A 817 30.44 25.91 -0.40
CA HIS A 817 30.77 27.34 -0.42
C HIS A 817 31.85 27.67 -1.44
N LEU A 818 32.90 26.87 -1.55
CA LEU A 818 33.95 27.09 -2.54
C LEU A 818 33.41 27.04 -3.97
N PHE A 819 32.51 26.08 -4.22
CA PHE A 819 31.89 25.91 -5.53
C PHE A 819 30.88 27.03 -5.79
N LEU A 820 30.01 27.31 -4.84
CA LEU A 820 28.96 28.33 -4.94
C LEU A 820 29.55 29.74 -5.07
N THR A 821 30.70 30.03 -4.44
CA THR A 821 31.40 31.31 -4.58
C THR A 821 31.84 31.59 -5.98
N ARG A 822 32.35 30.57 -6.71
CA ARG A 822 32.77 30.69 -8.09
C ARG A 822 31.62 30.94 -9.07
N THR A 823 30.40 30.59 -8.68
CA THR A 823 29.19 30.63 -9.52
C THR A 823 28.20 31.70 -9.11
N GLN A 824 28.54 32.58 -8.15
CA GLN A 824 27.63 33.60 -7.57
C GLN A 824 26.39 32.99 -6.85
N LEU A 825 26.48 31.74 -6.46
CA LEU A 825 25.41 31.02 -5.78
C LEU A 825 25.43 31.31 -4.27
N ALA A 826 24.79 32.37 -3.85
CA ALA A 826 24.84 32.87 -2.49
C ALA A 826 24.23 31.97 -1.42
N THR A 827 23.70 30.77 -1.74
CA THR A 827 22.91 30.02 -0.77
C THR A 827 23.17 28.53 -0.76
N LEU A 828 23.36 28.05 0.44
CA LEU A 828 23.46 26.63 0.75
C LEU A 828 22.08 25.95 0.63
N PRO A 829 21.96 24.86 -0.11
CA PRO A 829 20.77 24.03 -0.06
C PRO A 829 20.58 23.46 1.35
N LEU A 830 19.47 23.79 1.99
CA LEU A 830 19.18 23.38 3.37
C LEU A 830 19.07 21.86 3.54
N TRP A 831 18.53 21.20 2.51
CA TRP A 831 18.34 19.75 2.56
C TRP A 831 19.63 18.96 2.77
N MET A 832 20.77 19.51 2.36
CA MET A 832 22.07 18.87 2.58
C MET A 832 22.52 18.86 4.03
N LEU A 833 22.02 19.77 4.79
CA LEU A 833 22.45 19.98 6.14
C LEU A 833 21.67 19.09 7.13
N ASN A 834 20.53 18.55 6.69
CA ASN A 834 19.78 17.57 7.47
C ASN A 834 20.47 16.20 7.58
N SER A 835 21.43 15.90 6.71
CA SER A 835 22.19 14.65 6.79
C SER A 835 22.97 14.45 8.09
N ASN A 836 23.08 15.52 8.93
CA ASN A 836 23.84 15.50 10.19
C ASN A 836 22.95 15.47 11.46
N GLU A 837 21.73 15.00 11.34
CA GLU A 837 20.77 14.96 12.43
C GLU A 837 21.30 14.30 13.72
N ARG A 838 22.06 13.21 13.63
CA ARG A 838 22.62 12.51 14.80
C ARG A 838 23.54 13.42 15.62
N ARG A 839 24.39 14.19 14.97
CA ARG A 839 25.28 15.15 15.66
C ARG A 839 24.49 16.30 16.23
N GLN A 840 23.50 16.81 15.50
CA GLN A 840 22.62 17.87 15.98
C GLN A 840 21.87 17.44 17.25
N GLN A 841 21.33 16.24 17.27
CA GLN A 841 20.63 15.70 18.43
C GLN A 841 21.56 15.45 19.62
N ALA A 842 22.75 14.90 19.37
CA ALA A 842 23.75 14.69 20.40
C ALA A 842 24.16 16.05 21.02
N ALA A 843 24.40 17.08 20.20
CA ALA A 843 24.73 18.41 20.62
C ALA A 843 23.57 19.08 21.40
N GLY A 844 22.31 18.91 20.94
CA GLY A 844 21.14 19.40 21.69
C GLY A 844 21.00 18.74 23.06
N SER A 845 21.24 17.43 23.13
CA SER A 845 21.24 16.70 24.41
C SER A 845 22.35 17.13 25.35
N ALA A 846 23.55 17.41 24.83
CA ALA A 846 24.67 17.92 25.61
C ALA A 846 24.37 19.33 26.19
N LEU A 847 23.78 20.19 25.34
CA LEU A 847 23.35 21.53 25.79
C LEU A 847 22.28 21.43 26.89
N ALA A 848 21.32 20.56 26.76
CA ALA A 848 20.24 20.34 27.73
C ALA A 848 20.78 19.83 29.10
N ARG A 849 21.85 19.05 29.08
CA ARG A 849 22.51 18.57 30.30
C ARG A 849 23.48 19.60 30.94
N GLY A 850 23.77 20.69 30.26
CA GLY A 850 24.76 21.66 30.70
C GLY A 850 26.22 21.28 30.36
N ASP A 851 26.45 20.25 29.57
CA ASP A 851 27.77 19.73 29.16
C ASP A 851 28.25 20.33 27.83
N ALA A 852 27.76 21.51 27.44
CA ALA A 852 28.04 22.09 26.14
C ALA A 852 29.47 22.64 26.06
N ASP A 853 30.27 22.06 25.19
CA ASP A 853 31.62 22.49 24.82
C ASP A 853 31.66 23.29 23.50
N ALA A 854 32.82 23.63 23.01
CA ALA A 854 33.02 24.37 21.76
C ALA A 854 32.45 23.59 20.54
N ASP A 855 32.66 22.27 20.53
CA ASP A 855 32.14 21.42 19.42
C ASP A 855 30.62 21.32 19.47
N THR A 856 30.03 21.24 20.63
CA THR A 856 28.57 21.29 20.83
C THR A 856 27.99 22.58 20.23
N TYR A 857 28.51 23.75 20.60
CA TYR A 857 28.03 25.04 20.07
C TYR A 857 28.26 25.14 18.54
N LYS A 858 29.37 24.60 18.03
CA LYS A 858 29.66 24.57 16.60
C LYS A 858 28.65 23.74 15.85
N GLU A 859 28.37 22.53 16.30
CA GLU A 859 27.36 21.64 15.65
C GLU A 859 25.97 22.30 15.72
N LEU A 860 25.57 22.86 16.83
CA LEU A 860 24.29 23.58 16.95
C LEU A 860 24.24 24.81 16.03
N GLY A 861 25.35 25.50 15.88
CA GLY A 861 25.51 26.63 14.95
C GLY A 861 25.33 26.19 13.50
N LEU A 862 25.89 25.05 13.13
CA LEU A 862 25.72 24.44 11.80
C LEU A 862 24.25 24.06 11.55
N GLY A 863 23.56 23.50 12.53
CA GLY A 863 22.14 23.19 12.42
C GLY A 863 21.26 24.44 12.26
N ALA A 864 21.55 25.50 13.03
CA ALA A 864 20.86 26.78 12.88
C ALA A 864 21.12 27.41 11.51
N LEU A 865 22.33 27.28 11.00
CA LEU A 865 22.71 27.75 9.66
C LEU A 865 21.93 26.97 8.57
N ALA A 866 21.81 25.66 8.73
CA ALA A 866 21.02 24.80 7.88
C ALA A 866 19.54 25.22 7.79
N GLN A 867 18.99 25.65 8.91
CA GLN A 867 17.61 26.16 9.00
C GLN A 867 17.50 27.64 8.62
N ARG A 868 18.58 28.25 8.09
CA ARG A 868 18.66 29.70 7.76
C ARG A 868 18.34 30.63 8.92
N LYS A 869 18.44 30.13 10.15
CA LYS A 869 18.34 30.93 11.36
C LYS A 869 19.66 31.64 11.63
N TYR A 870 20.05 32.56 10.72
CA TYR A 870 21.38 33.17 10.66
C TYR A 870 21.76 33.91 11.94
N ALA A 871 20.83 34.63 12.57
CA ALA A 871 21.08 35.32 13.84
C ALA A 871 21.42 34.30 14.94
N ARG A 872 20.71 33.21 15.03
CA ARG A 872 20.96 32.13 15.98
C ARG A 872 22.25 31.38 15.68
N ALA A 873 22.53 31.11 14.42
CA ALA A 873 23.79 30.52 13.97
C ALA A 873 24.99 31.39 14.42
N HIS A 874 24.92 32.72 14.20
CA HIS A 874 25.94 33.66 14.64
C HIS A 874 26.16 33.58 16.16
N GLU A 875 25.12 33.61 16.96
CA GLU A 875 25.21 33.48 18.42
C GLU A 875 25.91 32.19 18.84
N LEU A 876 25.55 31.07 18.26
CA LEU A 876 26.10 29.76 18.58
C LEU A 876 27.59 29.65 18.18
N PHE A 877 27.98 30.14 17.01
CA PHE A 877 29.38 30.17 16.60
C PHE A 877 30.19 31.15 17.48
N ALA A 878 29.60 32.25 17.95
CA ALA A 878 30.24 33.13 18.91
C ALA A 878 30.47 32.44 20.26
N ARG A 879 29.50 31.63 20.73
CA ARG A 879 29.67 30.80 21.93
C ARG A 879 30.72 29.71 21.77
N ALA A 880 30.78 29.04 20.57
CA ALA A 880 31.85 28.11 20.26
C ALA A 880 33.23 28.76 20.38
N SER A 881 33.37 29.99 19.87
CA SER A 881 34.60 30.77 19.98
C SER A 881 34.96 31.14 21.44
N GLN A 882 33.95 31.46 22.25
CA GLN A 882 34.11 31.73 23.70
C GLN A 882 34.50 30.47 24.47
N ALA A 883 33.99 29.31 24.06
CA ALA A 883 34.28 28.01 24.66
C ALA A 883 35.63 27.41 24.20
N GLY A 884 36.41 28.13 23.40
CA GLY A 884 37.78 27.77 23.05
C GLY A 884 38.09 27.50 21.60
N ASP A 885 37.10 27.28 20.72
CA ASP A 885 37.35 27.09 19.27
C ASP A 885 37.47 28.45 18.54
N ARG A 886 38.70 28.95 18.46
CA ARG A 886 39.04 30.19 17.76
C ARG A 886 39.62 29.96 16.37
N GLY A 887 39.43 28.76 15.82
CA GLY A 887 39.94 28.41 14.51
C GLY A 887 39.31 29.23 13.36
N PRO A 888 40.02 29.35 12.23
CA PRO A 888 39.54 30.15 11.09
C PRO A 888 38.16 29.77 10.61
N ARG A 889 37.83 28.50 10.69
CA ARG A 889 36.52 27.96 10.26
C ARG A 889 35.35 28.50 11.09
N VAL A 890 35.46 28.48 12.41
CA VAL A 890 34.39 28.98 13.29
C VAL A 890 34.24 30.48 13.14
N GLN A 891 35.36 31.20 13.00
CA GLN A 891 35.35 32.65 12.75
C GLN A 891 34.68 32.96 11.40
N THR A 892 34.96 32.19 10.36
CA THR A 892 34.33 32.31 9.06
C THR A 892 32.83 32.09 9.10
N LEU A 893 32.38 31.02 9.77
CA LEU A 893 30.95 30.70 9.88
C LEU A 893 30.21 31.73 10.71
N ALA A 894 30.83 32.25 11.79
CA ALA A 894 30.26 33.32 12.59
C ALA A 894 30.11 34.62 11.77
N LEU A 895 31.11 34.96 10.98
CA LEU A 895 31.09 36.12 10.10
C LEU A 895 30.03 35.96 9.00
N TYR A 896 30.02 34.83 8.32
CA TYR A 896 29.01 34.51 7.31
C TYR A 896 27.60 34.64 7.87
N SER A 897 27.33 33.99 9.00
CA SER A 897 26.02 34.03 9.65
C SER A 897 25.60 35.45 10.03
N ARG A 898 26.56 36.26 10.53
CA ARG A 898 26.34 37.67 10.85
C ARG A 898 26.01 38.49 9.60
N PHE A 899 26.72 38.22 8.50
CA PHE A 899 26.50 38.90 7.24
C PHE A 899 25.09 38.57 6.70
N MET A 900 24.71 37.29 6.67
CA MET A 900 23.41 36.86 6.19
C MET A 900 22.25 37.35 7.07
N ALA A 901 22.46 37.53 8.37
CA ALA A 901 21.47 38.10 9.29
C ALA A 901 21.33 39.63 9.15
N ALA A 902 22.27 40.30 8.49
CA ALA A 902 22.32 41.77 8.45
C ALA A 902 21.62 42.32 7.21
N GLY A 903 20.97 43.48 7.32
CA GLY A 903 20.45 44.21 6.17
C GLY A 903 21.56 44.89 5.34
N PRO A 904 21.27 45.28 4.07
CA PRO A 904 22.27 45.74 3.10
C PRO A 904 23.24 46.83 3.59
N LYS A 905 22.78 47.77 4.37
CA LYS A 905 23.67 48.83 4.96
C LYS A 905 24.71 48.27 5.94
N ARG A 906 24.30 47.30 6.78
CA ARG A 906 25.20 46.66 7.73
C ARG A 906 26.14 45.66 7.07
N GLN A 907 25.69 44.98 6.00
CA GLN A 907 26.51 44.10 5.19
C GLN A 907 27.67 44.87 4.57
N ARG A 908 27.43 46.02 3.94
CA ARG A 908 28.50 46.90 3.39
C ARG A 908 29.51 47.33 4.44
N LYS A 909 29.05 47.67 5.68
CA LYS A 909 29.93 48.04 6.78
C LYS A 909 30.78 46.85 7.26
N LEU A 910 30.23 45.66 7.28
CA LEU A 910 30.97 44.46 7.70
C LEU A 910 32.09 44.13 6.71
N VAL A 911 31.83 44.18 5.39
CA VAL A 911 32.85 43.87 4.39
C VAL A 911 33.95 44.93 4.41
N ARG A 912 33.66 46.23 4.42
CA ARG A 912 34.66 47.29 4.54
C ARG A 912 35.48 47.16 5.83
N GLY A 913 34.88 46.71 6.93
CA GLY A 913 35.61 46.49 8.15
C GLY A 913 36.60 45.32 8.11
N LEU A 914 36.34 44.33 7.21
CA LEU A 914 37.25 43.22 6.98
C LEU A 914 38.46 43.62 6.13
N GLU A 915 38.25 44.47 5.13
CA GLU A 915 39.32 44.99 4.28
C GLU A 915 40.32 45.85 5.08
N GLN A 916 39.88 46.49 6.14
CA GLN A 916 40.69 47.45 6.95
C GLN A 916 41.37 46.82 8.18
N ALA A 917 41.05 45.59 8.54
CA ALA A 917 41.56 44.96 9.75
C ALA A 917 42.41 43.71 9.44
N ASP A 918 43.45 43.47 10.28
CA ASP A 918 44.17 42.18 10.42
C ASP A 918 43.27 40.98 10.66
N SER A 919 41.97 41.20 10.70
CA SER A 919 40.92 40.17 10.85
C SER A 919 40.73 39.27 9.60
N ALA A 920 41.21 39.72 8.44
CA ALA A 920 41.20 38.85 7.24
C ALA A 920 42.11 37.62 7.37
N ALA A 921 43.16 37.72 8.20
CA ALA A 921 44.05 36.59 8.50
C ALA A 921 43.42 35.55 9.47
N LYS A 922 42.28 35.86 10.10
CA LYS A 922 41.59 34.99 11.06
C LYS A 922 40.43 34.23 10.49
N VAL A 923 40.09 34.39 9.21
CA VAL A 923 39.02 33.72 8.48
C VAL A 923 39.55 32.94 7.28
N GLU A 924 38.75 32.01 6.77
CA GLU A 924 39.16 31.25 5.59
C GLU A 924 39.22 32.17 4.34
N PRO A 925 40.20 32.01 3.46
CA PRO A 925 40.47 32.94 2.34
C PRO A 925 39.31 33.15 1.37
N TRP A 926 38.38 32.18 1.29
CA TRP A 926 37.25 32.23 0.34
C TRP A 926 36.13 33.19 0.81
N VAL A 927 36.01 33.48 2.08
CA VAL A 927 34.85 34.19 2.62
C VAL A 927 34.79 35.67 2.19
N VAL A 928 35.93 36.38 2.11
CA VAL A 928 35.91 37.79 1.75
C VAL A 928 35.46 37.98 0.31
N PRO A 929 36.04 37.32 -0.70
CA PRO A 929 35.53 37.40 -2.07
C PRO A 929 34.08 37.01 -2.21
N PHE A 930 33.64 36.02 -1.42
CA PHE A 930 32.24 35.59 -1.41
C PHE A 930 31.31 36.72 -0.91
N LEU A 931 31.65 37.40 0.19
CA LEU A 931 30.81 38.44 0.75
C LEU A 931 30.74 39.67 -0.16
N GLU A 932 31.86 40.01 -0.86
CA GLU A 932 31.92 41.08 -1.86
C GLU A 932 30.99 40.79 -3.04
N GLN A 933 31.05 39.56 -3.54
CA GLN A 933 30.23 39.11 -4.62
C GLN A 933 28.74 39.03 -4.27
N ALA A 934 28.40 38.57 -3.05
CA ALA A 934 27.04 38.57 -2.55
C ALA A 934 26.44 39.99 -2.41
N MET A 935 27.28 41.02 -2.19
CA MET A 935 26.84 42.41 -2.20
C MET A 935 26.63 42.97 -3.60
N ALA A 936 27.43 42.52 -4.58
CA ALA A 936 27.31 42.98 -5.97
C ALA A 936 26.06 42.45 -6.66
N SER A 937 25.47 41.37 -6.15
CA SER A 937 24.26 40.75 -6.67
C SER A 937 22.94 41.29 -6.07
N HIS A 938 23.05 42.21 -5.10
CA HIS A 938 21.94 42.98 -4.54
C HIS A 938 22.00 44.42 -5.01
#